data_398dc49031889ad7273faf4e3b30f8cb
#
_entry.id   398dc49031889ad7273faf4e3b30f8cb
#
_cell.length_a   1.000
_cell.length_b   1.000
_cell.length_c   1.000
_cell.angle_alpha   90.00
_cell.angle_beta   90.00
_cell.angle_gamma   90.00
#
_symmetry.space_group_name_H-M   'P 1'
#
loop_
_entity.id
_entity.type
_entity.pdbx_description
1 polymer ?
#
loop_
_entity_poly.entity_id
_entity_poly.type
_entity_poly.pdbx_seq_one_letter_code
_entity_poly.pdbx_strand_id
1 'polypeptide(L)'
;MAAPAGGAEAALAAALADVPGLSRLLEIDPYLKPYAGDFQRRYKLFTQTLKNIEEREGGIDKFSKSYETFGVHRCADGGLYCKEWAPGAEGVFLTGDFSGWNPFSYPYKKLEYGKWELYIPPKQNKSSVVPHGSKLKVVITSKSGEILYRISPWAKYVVREGDNVNYDWIQWDPELSYQFKHSRPTKPKGLRIYESHVGISSHEGKVASYKHFTCNVLPRIKDLGYNCIQLMAIMEHAYYASFGYQVTSFFAASSRYGTPDELKELVDTAHSMGITVLLDVVHSHASKNSEDGLNKFDGTDSCYFHSGPRGNHDLWDSRLFAYSSWEVLRFLLSNLRWWLEEYGFDGFRFDGVTSMLYHHHGMGQGFSGDYSEYFGLQVDEDSLVYLMLANHLVHLIFPDCITIAEDVSGMPALCCPITQGGGGFDYRLAMAIPDKWIQILKEFKDEDWNMGNIVHTLINRRYLEKCIAYAESHDQALVGDKSLAFRLMDAEMYTNMSVLSPLTLVIDRGIQLHKMIRLITHALGGEGYLNFMGKCADMAGKGNTLEYKYICKTLQRRMLKDYDRSTKRVGGRIGTVLFFNWPEIKPKKYGGHQRVDHNTDFISGAFEHNGCPCSLLVSIFREKKFLSVFRRFLNL
;
A
#
# COMPACT_ATOMS: atom_id res chain seq x y z
N MET A 1 4.14 -30.27 -29.96
CA MET A 1 2.94 -30.80 -30.66
C MET A 1 1.82 -29.80 -30.41
N ALA A 2 1.32 -29.11 -31.45
CA ALA A 2 0.19 -28.22 -31.32
C ALA A 2 -1.06 -29.04 -30.97
N ALA A 3 -1.80 -28.66 -29.92
CA ALA A 3 -3.08 -29.26 -29.60
C ALA A 3 -4.05 -29.08 -30.78
N PRO A 4 -4.96 -30.04 -31.05
CA PRO A 4 -5.91 -29.95 -32.14
C PRO A 4 -6.81 -28.71 -31.93
N ALA A 5 -7.05 -27.92 -32.99
CA ALA A 5 -7.78 -26.65 -32.96
C ALA A 5 -9.14 -26.71 -32.27
N GLY A 6 -9.85 -27.83 -32.30
CA GLY A 6 -11.12 -28.03 -31.58
C GLY A 6 -11.01 -28.07 -30.04
N GLY A 7 -9.83 -28.39 -29.50
CA GLY A 7 -9.62 -28.40 -28.05
C GLY A 7 -9.47 -27.00 -27.44
N ALA A 8 -8.84 -26.07 -28.16
CA ALA A 8 -8.65 -24.70 -27.71
C ALA A 8 -9.97 -23.89 -27.73
N GLU A 9 -10.82 -24.09 -28.74
CA GLU A 9 -12.14 -23.46 -28.81
C GLU A 9 -13.09 -23.96 -27.71
N ALA A 10 -13.08 -25.26 -27.42
CA ALA A 10 -13.85 -25.83 -26.34
C ALA A 10 -13.39 -25.32 -24.95
N ALA A 11 -12.07 -25.21 -24.74
CA ALA A 11 -11.52 -24.65 -23.51
C ALA A 11 -11.87 -23.16 -23.32
N LEU A 12 -11.81 -22.37 -24.39
CA LEU A 12 -12.25 -20.97 -24.38
C LEU A 12 -13.75 -20.85 -24.05
N ALA A 13 -14.60 -21.67 -24.68
CA ALA A 13 -16.04 -21.67 -24.43
C ALA A 13 -16.37 -22.02 -22.98
N ALA A 14 -15.66 -23.00 -22.40
CA ALA A 14 -15.80 -23.37 -20.98
C ALA A 14 -15.37 -22.21 -20.05
N ALA A 15 -14.25 -21.55 -20.34
CA ALA A 15 -13.78 -20.42 -19.55
C ALA A 15 -14.77 -19.25 -19.58
N LEU A 16 -15.35 -18.95 -20.75
CA LEU A 16 -16.35 -17.90 -20.90
C LEU A 16 -17.68 -18.21 -20.17
N ALA A 17 -18.02 -19.48 -20.03
CA ALA A 17 -19.20 -19.91 -19.27
C ALA A 17 -19.01 -19.80 -17.77
N ASP A 18 -17.80 -20.11 -17.27
CA ASP A 18 -17.50 -20.16 -15.84
C ASP A 18 -17.14 -18.80 -15.22
N VAL A 19 -16.57 -17.86 -16.01
CA VAL A 19 -16.15 -16.54 -15.54
C VAL A 19 -17.06 -15.45 -16.14
N PRO A 20 -17.98 -14.87 -15.37
CA PRO A 20 -19.08 -14.06 -15.90
C PRO A 20 -18.70 -12.87 -16.78
N GLY A 21 -17.58 -12.22 -16.49
CA GLY A 21 -17.12 -11.02 -17.20
C GLY A 21 -15.91 -11.24 -18.10
N LEU A 22 -15.43 -12.47 -18.28
CA LEU A 22 -14.21 -12.76 -19.03
C LEU A 22 -14.27 -12.32 -20.50
N SER A 23 -15.44 -12.44 -21.15
CA SER A 23 -15.64 -12.00 -22.52
C SER A 23 -15.21 -10.55 -22.72
N ARG A 24 -15.61 -9.68 -21.79
CA ARG A 24 -15.25 -8.26 -21.86
C ARG A 24 -13.74 -8.04 -21.69
N LEU A 25 -13.09 -8.77 -20.81
CA LEU A 25 -11.63 -8.68 -20.64
C LEU A 25 -10.92 -9.11 -21.92
N LEU A 26 -11.35 -10.21 -22.54
CA LEU A 26 -10.76 -10.72 -23.79
C LEU A 26 -11.08 -9.86 -25.04
N GLU A 27 -12.17 -9.07 -25.02
CA GLU A 27 -12.42 -8.03 -26.02
C GLU A 27 -11.46 -6.86 -25.89
N ILE A 28 -11.16 -6.47 -24.64
CA ILE A 28 -10.26 -5.36 -24.32
C ILE A 28 -8.83 -5.73 -24.65
N ASP A 29 -8.40 -6.91 -24.24
CA ASP A 29 -7.07 -7.45 -24.45
C ASP A 29 -7.14 -8.82 -25.14
N PRO A 30 -7.19 -8.85 -26.48
CA PRO A 30 -7.28 -10.11 -27.24
C PRO A 30 -6.06 -11.04 -27.08
N TYR A 31 -4.92 -10.54 -26.63
CA TYR A 31 -3.74 -11.36 -26.35
C TYR A 31 -3.91 -12.27 -25.13
N LEU A 32 -4.93 -12.04 -24.31
CA LEU A 32 -5.29 -12.91 -23.18
C LEU A 32 -6.09 -14.15 -23.59
N LYS A 33 -6.61 -14.23 -24.83
CA LYS A 33 -7.40 -15.39 -25.29
C LYS A 33 -6.72 -16.75 -25.10
N PRO A 34 -5.40 -16.91 -25.39
CA PRO A 34 -4.71 -18.17 -25.15
C PRO A 34 -4.67 -18.59 -23.67
N TYR A 35 -4.83 -17.65 -22.76
CA TYR A 35 -4.76 -17.83 -21.31
C TYR A 35 -6.13 -17.84 -20.62
N ALA A 36 -7.22 -17.95 -21.38
CA ALA A 36 -8.58 -17.98 -20.82
C ALA A 36 -8.77 -19.09 -19.77
N GLY A 37 -8.13 -20.26 -19.98
CA GLY A 37 -8.11 -21.36 -19.01
C GLY A 37 -7.44 -21.02 -17.68
N ASP A 38 -6.44 -20.15 -17.69
CA ASP A 38 -5.76 -19.68 -16.47
C ASP A 38 -6.69 -18.77 -15.67
N PHE A 39 -7.40 -17.85 -16.32
CA PHE A 39 -8.42 -17.03 -15.67
C PHE A 39 -9.54 -17.88 -15.08
N GLN A 40 -10.00 -18.90 -15.81
CA GLN A 40 -10.99 -19.85 -15.32
C GLN A 40 -10.49 -20.58 -14.06
N ARG A 41 -9.27 -21.12 -14.08
CA ARG A 41 -8.67 -21.81 -12.95
C ARG A 41 -8.57 -20.92 -11.72
N ARG A 42 -8.03 -19.69 -11.87
CA ARG A 42 -7.89 -18.70 -10.79
C ARG A 42 -9.24 -18.32 -10.20
N TYR A 43 -10.23 -18.08 -11.03
CA TYR A 43 -11.58 -17.76 -10.60
C TYR A 43 -12.25 -18.93 -9.87
N LYS A 44 -12.05 -20.18 -10.34
CA LYS A 44 -12.51 -21.39 -9.66
C LYS A 44 -11.88 -21.56 -8.28
N LEU A 45 -10.58 -21.35 -8.17
CA LEU A 45 -9.89 -21.42 -6.86
C LEU A 45 -10.44 -20.36 -5.89
N PHE A 46 -10.61 -19.14 -6.35
CA PHE A 46 -11.23 -18.08 -5.57
C PHE A 46 -12.64 -18.45 -5.10
N THR A 47 -13.52 -18.84 -6.02
CA THR A 47 -14.91 -19.16 -5.70
C THR A 47 -15.04 -20.41 -4.81
N GLN A 48 -14.17 -21.42 -5.01
CA GLN A 48 -14.12 -22.59 -4.16
C GLN A 48 -13.67 -22.25 -2.74
N THR A 49 -12.64 -21.39 -2.60
CA THR A 49 -12.17 -20.96 -1.28
C THR A 49 -13.26 -20.17 -0.56
N LEU A 50 -13.94 -19.26 -1.27
CA LEU A 50 -15.05 -18.49 -0.71
C LEU A 50 -16.21 -19.39 -0.27
N LYS A 51 -16.57 -20.41 -1.08
CA LYS A 51 -17.56 -21.42 -0.73
C LYS A 51 -17.16 -22.23 0.49
N ASN A 52 -15.90 -22.64 0.59
CA ASN A 52 -15.39 -23.36 1.76
C ASN A 52 -15.47 -22.50 3.02
N ILE A 53 -15.22 -21.19 2.91
CA ILE A 53 -15.37 -20.22 4.03
C ILE A 53 -16.84 -20.14 4.44
N GLU A 54 -17.76 -20.07 3.48
CA GLU A 54 -19.20 -20.04 3.75
C GLU A 54 -19.66 -21.29 4.50
N GLU A 55 -19.30 -22.48 3.99
CA GLU A 55 -19.74 -23.77 4.55
C GLU A 55 -19.14 -24.07 5.93
N ARG A 56 -17.88 -23.71 6.17
CA ARG A 56 -17.15 -24.10 7.40
C ARG A 56 -17.17 -23.05 8.49
N GLU A 57 -17.27 -21.77 8.14
CA GLU A 57 -17.11 -20.63 9.07
C GLU A 57 -18.38 -19.76 9.15
N GLY A 58 -19.36 -19.97 8.26
CA GLY A 58 -20.57 -19.17 8.19
C GLY A 58 -20.39 -17.84 7.48
N GLY A 59 -19.48 -17.80 6.50
CA GLY A 59 -19.25 -16.68 5.59
C GLY A 59 -17.99 -15.86 5.86
N ILE A 60 -17.55 -15.14 4.82
CA ILE A 60 -16.34 -14.30 4.88
C ILE A 60 -16.48 -13.16 5.89
N ASP A 61 -17.71 -12.67 6.13
CA ASP A 61 -17.99 -11.66 7.16
C ASP A 61 -17.57 -12.16 8.55
N LYS A 62 -18.04 -13.34 8.94
CA LYS A 62 -17.70 -13.95 10.23
C LYS A 62 -16.22 -14.35 10.29
N PHE A 63 -15.71 -14.93 9.20
CA PHE A 63 -14.33 -15.37 9.11
C PHE A 63 -13.34 -14.23 9.34
N SER A 64 -13.60 -13.05 8.77
CA SER A 64 -12.76 -11.88 8.89
C SER A 64 -12.92 -11.10 10.20
N LYS A 65 -13.89 -11.44 11.04
CA LYS A 65 -14.06 -10.91 12.41
C LYS A 65 -13.29 -11.70 13.47
N SER A 66 -12.35 -12.56 13.07
CA SER A 66 -11.65 -13.41 14.04
C SER A 66 -10.80 -12.63 15.05
N TYR A 67 -10.47 -11.37 14.80
CA TYR A 67 -9.85 -10.47 15.78
C TYR A 67 -10.76 -10.15 17.00
N GLU A 68 -12.06 -10.50 16.93
CA GLU A 68 -13.00 -10.41 18.06
C GLU A 68 -12.95 -11.65 18.96
N THR A 69 -12.33 -12.74 18.50
CA THR A 69 -12.26 -14.01 19.23
C THR A 69 -10.85 -14.47 19.54
N PHE A 70 -9.88 -14.24 18.64
CA PHE A 70 -8.47 -14.53 18.88
C PHE A 70 -7.80 -13.39 19.65
N GLY A 71 -6.79 -13.73 20.47
CA GLY A 71 -6.18 -12.82 21.44
C GLY A 71 -6.91 -12.87 22.79
N VAL A 72 -7.02 -11.75 23.48
CA VAL A 72 -7.66 -11.63 24.80
C VAL A 72 -8.81 -10.65 24.75
N HIS A 73 -9.99 -11.09 25.18
CA HIS A 73 -11.23 -10.33 25.11
C HIS A 73 -11.99 -10.36 26.43
N ARG A 74 -12.54 -9.21 26.83
CA ARG A 74 -13.44 -9.12 27.97
C ARG A 74 -14.81 -9.67 27.60
N CYS A 75 -15.32 -10.57 28.44
CA CYS A 75 -16.67 -11.11 28.34
C CYS A 75 -17.69 -10.21 29.05
N ALA A 76 -18.97 -10.37 28.73
CA ALA A 76 -20.07 -9.61 29.33
C ALA A 76 -20.20 -9.82 30.85
N ASP A 77 -19.75 -10.95 31.37
CA ASP A 77 -19.72 -11.27 32.81
C ASP A 77 -18.52 -10.66 33.55
N GLY A 78 -17.61 -9.98 32.84
CA GLY A 78 -16.37 -9.42 33.35
C GLY A 78 -15.18 -10.39 33.31
N GLY A 79 -15.39 -11.64 32.92
CA GLY A 79 -14.31 -12.60 32.67
C GLY A 79 -13.53 -12.28 31.37
N LEU A 80 -12.54 -13.12 31.09
CA LEU A 80 -11.73 -13.01 29.88
C LEU A 80 -11.80 -14.31 29.08
N TYR A 81 -12.05 -14.19 27.78
CA TYR A 81 -11.87 -15.25 26.82
C TYR A 81 -10.58 -15.01 26.02
N CYS A 82 -9.77 -16.05 25.95
CA CYS A 82 -8.47 -16.00 25.27
C CYS A 82 -8.39 -17.13 24.27
N LYS A 83 -7.88 -16.84 23.08
CA LYS A 83 -7.73 -17.83 22.01
C LYS A 83 -6.46 -17.58 21.20
N GLU A 84 -5.75 -18.68 20.90
CA GLU A 84 -4.53 -18.63 20.08
C GLU A 84 -4.53 -19.77 19.05
N TRP A 85 -3.70 -19.63 18.02
CA TRP A 85 -3.39 -20.69 17.08
C TRP A 85 -1.90 -21.00 17.12
N ALA A 86 -1.57 -22.19 17.60
CA ALA A 86 -0.20 -22.66 17.80
C ALA A 86 -0.15 -24.18 17.54
N PRO A 87 -0.17 -24.61 16.25
CA PRO A 87 -0.27 -26.03 15.89
C PRO A 87 0.95 -26.85 16.29
N GLY A 88 2.12 -26.23 16.41
CA GLY A 88 3.37 -26.86 16.82
C GLY A 88 3.54 -26.99 18.34
N ALA A 89 2.68 -26.33 19.15
CA ALA A 89 2.81 -26.32 20.60
C ALA A 89 2.35 -27.63 21.25
N GLU A 90 3.01 -28.02 22.36
CA GLU A 90 2.56 -29.06 23.27
C GLU A 90 1.72 -28.48 24.43
N GLY A 91 2.00 -27.24 24.84
CA GLY A 91 1.23 -26.49 25.83
C GLY A 91 1.27 -25.01 25.54
N VAL A 92 0.17 -24.32 25.88
CA VAL A 92 0.03 -22.88 25.75
C VAL A 92 -0.51 -22.34 27.07
N PHE A 93 0.05 -21.24 27.57
CA PHE A 93 -0.33 -20.61 28.84
C PHE A 93 -0.36 -19.08 28.68
N LEU A 94 -1.15 -18.41 29.48
CA LEU A 94 -1.14 -16.94 29.59
C LEU A 94 -0.43 -16.53 30.88
N THR A 95 0.51 -15.59 30.79
CA THR A 95 1.19 -15.00 31.94
C THR A 95 1.29 -13.49 31.81
N GLY A 96 1.66 -12.83 32.88
CA GLY A 96 1.85 -11.38 32.91
C GLY A 96 1.80 -10.84 34.33
N ASP A 97 1.63 -9.52 34.47
CA ASP A 97 1.55 -8.84 35.77
C ASP A 97 0.49 -9.44 36.69
N PHE A 98 -0.67 -9.80 36.14
CA PHE A 98 -1.81 -10.35 36.85
C PHE A 98 -1.55 -11.72 37.49
N SER A 99 -0.56 -12.47 36.99
CA SER A 99 -0.18 -13.79 37.49
C SER A 99 1.14 -13.78 38.30
N GLY A 100 1.72 -12.60 38.54
CA GLY A 100 3.07 -12.46 39.05
C GLY A 100 4.14 -13.12 38.15
N TRP A 101 3.88 -13.16 36.86
CA TRP A 101 4.75 -13.76 35.84
C TRP A 101 4.98 -15.26 35.98
N ASN A 102 4.10 -15.96 36.73
CA ASN A 102 4.16 -17.43 36.78
C ASN A 102 3.75 -18.01 35.41
N PRO A 103 4.65 -18.73 34.70
CA PRO A 103 4.42 -19.12 33.33
C PRO A 103 3.31 -20.16 33.13
N PHE A 104 2.95 -20.92 34.17
CA PHE A 104 2.04 -22.06 34.03
C PHE A 104 0.70 -21.90 34.78
N SER A 105 0.41 -20.73 35.34
CA SER A 105 -0.79 -20.52 36.15
C SER A 105 -2.10 -20.56 35.37
N TYR A 106 -2.08 -20.22 34.09
CA TYR A 106 -3.28 -20.12 33.28
C TYR A 106 -3.12 -20.93 31.99
N PRO A 107 -3.30 -22.26 32.03
CA PRO A 107 -3.18 -23.13 30.89
C PRO A 107 -4.37 -22.97 29.93
N TYR A 108 -4.08 -22.95 28.64
CA TYR A 108 -5.10 -23.06 27.60
C TYR A 108 -5.48 -24.52 27.39
N LYS A 109 -6.72 -24.76 27.07
CA LYS A 109 -7.25 -26.04 26.61
C LYS A 109 -6.98 -26.19 25.12
N LYS A 110 -6.39 -27.31 24.72
CA LYS A 110 -6.14 -27.67 23.32
C LYS A 110 -7.46 -28.00 22.62
N LEU A 111 -7.65 -27.42 21.44
CA LEU A 111 -8.75 -27.68 20.53
C LEU A 111 -8.25 -28.34 19.24
N GLU A 112 -9.18 -28.64 18.34
CA GLU A 112 -8.85 -29.15 17.00
C GLU A 112 -8.11 -28.10 16.16
N TYR A 113 -7.36 -28.56 15.16
CA TYR A 113 -6.63 -27.74 14.18
C TYR A 113 -5.57 -26.82 14.77
N GLY A 114 -4.98 -27.19 15.93
CA GLY A 114 -3.93 -26.43 16.59
C GLY A 114 -4.39 -25.15 17.27
N LYS A 115 -5.68 -25.02 17.52
CA LYS A 115 -6.27 -23.92 18.29
C LYS A 115 -6.20 -24.21 19.78
N TRP A 116 -6.17 -23.15 20.56
CA TRP A 116 -6.10 -23.18 22.02
C TRP A 116 -7.03 -22.14 22.59
N GLU A 117 -7.76 -22.48 23.65
CA GLU A 117 -8.69 -21.57 24.33
C GLU A 117 -8.49 -21.56 25.86
N LEU A 118 -8.74 -20.40 26.46
CA LEU A 118 -8.73 -20.22 27.91
C LEU A 118 -9.86 -19.27 28.30
N TYR A 119 -10.62 -19.63 29.33
CA TYR A 119 -11.53 -18.71 29.98
C TYR A 119 -11.04 -18.43 31.42
N ILE A 120 -10.92 -17.15 31.78
CA ILE A 120 -10.55 -16.68 33.11
C ILE A 120 -11.78 -16.02 33.73
N PRO A 121 -12.36 -16.56 34.82
CA PRO A 121 -13.53 -15.96 35.45
C PRO A 121 -13.19 -14.58 36.03
N PRO A 122 -14.19 -13.68 36.16
CA PRO A 122 -13.98 -12.36 36.75
C PRO A 122 -13.65 -12.46 38.27
N LYS A 123 -13.09 -11.39 38.82
CA LYS A 123 -12.96 -11.24 40.28
C LYS A 123 -14.34 -11.18 40.96
N GLN A 124 -14.39 -11.35 42.28
CA GLN A 124 -15.64 -11.31 43.07
C GLN A 124 -16.44 -10.01 42.84
N ASN A 125 -15.77 -8.89 42.62
CA ASN A 125 -16.38 -7.59 42.29
C ASN A 125 -16.74 -7.42 40.81
N LYS A 126 -16.72 -8.48 40.02
CA LYS A 126 -16.96 -8.50 38.57
C LYS A 126 -15.94 -7.71 37.72
N SER A 127 -14.83 -7.25 38.31
CA SER A 127 -13.76 -6.65 37.55
C SER A 127 -12.92 -7.72 36.84
N SER A 128 -12.27 -7.34 35.74
CA SER A 128 -11.34 -8.21 35.02
C SER A 128 -10.14 -8.59 35.89
N VAL A 129 -9.65 -9.81 35.74
CA VAL A 129 -8.41 -10.30 36.36
C VAL A 129 -7.21 -9.59 35.76
N VAL A 130 -7.27 -9.27 34.44
CA VAL A 130 -6.26 -8.55 33.71
C VAL A 130 -6.76 -7.12 33.45
N PRO A 131 -6.31 -6.12 34.19
CA PRO A 131 -6.69 -4.74 33.97
C PRO A 131 -6.12 -4.17 32.69
N HIS A 132 -6.71 -3.07 32.20
CA HIS A 132 -6.10 -2.24 31.15
C HIS A 132 -4.67 -1.83 31.54
N GLY A 133 -3.74 -1.86 30.60
CA GLY A 133 -2.33 -1.53 30.82
C GLY A 133 -1.47 -2.66 31.36
N SER A 134 -2.04 -3.83 31.73
CA SER A 134 -1.26 -4.98 32.18
C SER A 134 -0.35 -5.51 31.07
N LYS A 135 0.87 -5.88 31.43
CA LYS A 135 1.79 -6.61 30.56
C LYS A 135 1.43 -8.09 30.48
N LEU A 136 1.47 -8.64 29.29
CA LEU A 136 1.11 -10.03 28.99
C LEU A 136 2.18 -10.70 28.13
N LYS A 137 2.28 -12.03 28.26
CA LYS A 137 2.96 -12.93 27.31
C LYS A 137 2.18 -14.23 27.16
N VAL A 138 2.23 -14.81 26.00
CA VAL A 138 1.85 -16.21 25.77
C VAL A 138 3.09 -17.06 26.02
N VAL A 139 2.97 -18.06 26.88
CA VAL A 139 4.03 -19.03 27.10
C VAL A 139 3.69 -20.30 26.32
N ILE A 140 4.62 -20.75 25.54
CA ILE A 140 4.48 -21.93 24.68
C ILE A 140 5.54 -22.96 25.10
N THR A 141 5.12 -24.19 25.35
CA THR A 141 6.01 -25.33 25.44
C THR A 141 6.08 -25.99 24.06
N SER A 142 7.27 -26.04 23.50
CA SER A 142 7.50 -26.67 22.19
C SER A 142 7.58 -28.20 22.31
N LYS A 143 7.51 -28.89 21.20
CA LYS A 143 7.73 -30.36 21.13
C LYS A 143 9.11 -30.79 21.61
N SER A 144 10.11 -29.92 21.57
CA SER A 144 11.44 -30.16 22.12
C SER A 144 11.55 -29.94 23.63
N GLY A 145 10.47 -29.46 24.28
CA GLY A 145 10.46 -29.09 25.69
C GLY A 145 10.98 -27.68 26.00
N GLU A 146 11.26 -26.88 24.98
CA GLU A 146 11.67 -25.49 25.13
C GLU A 146 10.49 -24.65 25.61
N ILE A 147 10.74 -23.70 26.52
CA ILE A 147 9.75 -22.74 27.02
C ILE A 147 9.98 -21.41 26.31
N LEU A 148 8.98 -20.97 25.53
CA LEU A 148 9.03 -19.78 24.71
C LEU A 148 8.06 -18.72 25.27
N TYR A 149 8.55 -17.49 25.44
CA TYR A 149 7.72 -16.34 25.78
C TYR A 149 7.43 -15.54 24.53
N ARG A 150 6.16 -15.39 24.18
CA ARG A 150 5.72 -14.79 22.90
C ARG A 150 4.72 -13.66 23.10
N ILE A 151 4.70 -12.74 22.16
CA ILE A 151 3.60 -11.78 21.99
C ILE A 151 2.50 -12.47 21.19
N SER A 152 1.24 -12.32 21.61
CA SER A 152 0.13 -12.84 20.81
C SER A 152 0.14 -12.24 19.39
N PRO A 153 -0.02 -13.03 18.33
CA PRO A 153 -0.19 -12.51 16.96
C PRO A 153 -1.35 -11.50 16.83
N TRP A 154 -2.32 -11.58 17.71
CA TRP A 154 -3.52 -10.74 17.76
C TRP A 154 -3.40 -9.59 18.76
N ALA A 155 -2.20 -9.30 19.28
CA ALA A 155 -1.97 -8.21 20.22
C ALA A 155 -2.31 -6.86 19.57
N LYS A 156 -3.16 -6.08 20.25
CA LYS A 156 -3.67 -4.77 19.78
C LYS A 156 -2.74 -3.60 20.13
N TYR A 157 -1.87 -3.81 21.10
CA TYR A 157 -0.88 -2.82 21.53
C TYR A 157 0.34 -3.50 22.12
N VAL A 158 1.52 -3.07 21.71
CA VAL A 158 2.80 -3.56 22.24
C VAL A 158 3.73 -2.38 22.45
N VAL A 159 4.51 -2.41 23.53
CA VAL A 159 5.35 -1.28 23.94
C VAL A 159 6.74 -1.77 24.29
N ARG A 160 7.74 -1.02 23.93
CA ARG A 160 9.12 -1.19 24.41
C ARG A 160 9.44 -0.08 25.39
N GLU A 161 9.69 -0.43 26.64
CA GLU A 161 9.97 0.53 27.70
C GLU A 161 11.47 0.65 28.00
N GLY A 162 11.93 1.88 28.13
CA GLY A 162 13.31 2.19 28.51
C GLY A 162 14.35 1.56 27.58
N ASP A 163 15.36 0.93 28.18
CA ASP A 163 16.44 0.24 27.48
C ASP A 163 16.16 -1.24 27.18
N ASN A 164 14.92 -1.69 27.38
CA ASN A 164 14.53 -3.07 27.05
C ASN A 164 14.73 -3.32 25.55
N VAL A 165 15.29 -4.49 25.24
CA VAL A 165 15.48 -4.90 23.83
C VAL A 165 14.17 -5.38 23.23
N ASN A 166 13.38 -6.12 24.00
CA ASN A 166 12.14 -6.76 23.56
C ASN A 166 10.91 -5.94 23.92
N TYR A 167 9.85 -6.13 23.17
CA TYR A 167 8.54 -5.53 23.41
C TYR A 167 7.73 -6.34 24.41
N ASP A 168 6.82 -5.66 25.13
CA ASP A 168 5.79 -6.25 25.96
C ASP A 168 4.43 -6.08 25.28
N TRP A 169 3.60 -7.13 25.29
CA TRP A 169 2.19 -7.03 24.93
C TRP A 169 1.43 -6.34 26.07
N ILE A 170 0.70 -5.27 25.75
CA ILE A 170 -0.09 -4.50 26.70
C ILE A 170 -1.58 -4.80 26.47
N GLN A 171 -2.29 -5.17 27.51
CA GLN A 171 -3.75 -5.30 27.45
C GLN A 171 -4.37 -3.91 27.21
N TRP A 172 -4.75 -3.67 25.95
CA TRP A 172 -5.42 -2.43 25.57
C TRP A 172 -6.93 -2.62 25.66
N ASP A 173 -7.52 -2.23 26.79
CA ASP A 173 -8.94 -2.35 27.09
C ASP A 173 -9.37 -1.16 27.98
N PRO A 174 -9.34 0.09 27.44
CA PRO A 174 -9.69 1.28 28.18
C PRO A 174 -11.18 1.27 28.56
N GLU A 175 -11.54 1.88 29.69
CA GLU A 175 -12.93 1.99 30.16
C GLU A 175 -13.82 2.71 29.13
N LEU A 176 -13.28 3.71 28.46
CA LEU A 176 -13.92 4.45 27.38
C LEU A 176 -13.14 4.24 26.10
N SER A 177 -13.70 3.48 25.18
CA SER A 177 -13.15 3.33 23.83
C SER A 177 -13.25 4.64 23.05
N TYR A 178 -12.24 4.93 22.20
CA TYR A 178 -12.28 6.09 21.32
C TYR A 178 -13.54 6.08 20.44
N GLN A 179 -14.24 7.21 20.38
CA GLN A 179 -15.42 7.37 19.54
C GLN A 179 -15.10 8.34 18.40
N PHE A 180 -15.22 7.87 17.16
CA PHE A 180 -15.09 8.72 15.97
C PHE A 180 -16.17 9.79 15.94
N LYS A 181 -15.77 11.04 15.69
CA LYS A 181 -16.64 12.22 15.66
C LYS A 181 -17.07 12.60 14.24
N HIS A 182 -16.34 12.14 13.25
CA HIS A 182 -16.55 12.51 11.85
C HIS A 182 -16.71 11.24 10.98
N SER A 183 -17.62 11.33 10.04
CA SER A 183 -17.81 10.28 9.03
C SER A 183 -16.66 10.28 8.03
N ARG A 184 -16.45 9.12 7.40
CA ARG A 184 -15.50 9.00 6.28
C ARG A 184 -15.85 9.98 5.17
N PRO A 185 -14.84 10.61 4.53
CA PRO A 185 -15.08 11.47 3.37
C PRO A 185 -15.54 10.64 2.17
N THR A 186 -16.26 11.28 1.25
CA THR A 186 -16.64 10.63 -0.02
C THR A 186 -15.37 10.27 -0.81
N LYS A 187 -15.35 9.07 -1.43
CA LYS A 187 -14.25 8.60 -2.29
C LYS A 187 -13.90 9.66 -3.33
N PRO A 188 -12.66 10.17 -3.35
CA PRO A 188 -12.26 11.19 -4.31
C PRO A 188 -12.27 10.65 -5.75
N LYS A 189 -12.79 11.42 -6.70
CA LYS A 189 -12.76 11.05 -8.14
C LYS A 189 -11.36 10.97 -8.72
N GLY A 190 -10.44 11.82 -8.23
CA GLY A 190 -9.02 11.81 -8.58
C GLY A 190 -8.18 11.90 -7.32
N LEU A 191 -7.34 10.89 -7.09
CA LEU A 191 -6.51 10.79 -5.91
C LEU A 191 -5.29 11.71 -6.01
N ARG A 192 -5.10 12.55 -5.00
CA ARG A 192 -3.89 13.33 -4.77
C ARG A 192 -3.33 12.91 -3.43
N ILE A 193 -2.40 11.95 -3.51
CA ILE A 193 -1.90 11.22 -2.35
C ILE A 193 -0.66 11.93 -1.81
N TYR A 194 -0.67 12.21 -0.51
CA TYR A 194 0.51 12.59 0.25
C TYR A 194 1.01 11.37 0.99
N GLU A 195 2.09 10.76 0.48
CA GLU A 195 2.75 9.63 1.15
C GLU A 195 3.59 10.17 2.31
N SER A 196 3.45 9.56 3.49
CA SER A 196 4.09 10.07 4.69
C SER A 196 4.47 8.99 5.69
N HIS A 197 5.62 9.19 6.33
CA HIS A 197 6.08 8.45 7.48
C HIS A 197 5.93 9.33 8.73
N VAL A 198 5.13 8.87 9.70
CA VAL A 198 4.82 9.66 10.90
C VAL A 198 6.08 10.08 11.64
N GLY A 199 6.99 9.15 11.89
CA GLY A 199 8.18 9.37 12.73
C GLY A 199 9.17 10.42 12.20
N ILE A 200 9.27 10.60 10.86
CA ILE A 200 10.16 11.61 10.25
C ILE A 200 9.42 12.89 9.84
N SER A 201 8.23 13.12 10.35
CA SER A 201 7.39 14.25 9.97
C SER A 201 7.71 15.57 10.68
N SER A 202 8.70 15.59 11.57
CA SER A 202 9.18 16.76 12.30
C SER A 202 10.59 17.17 11.86
N HIS A 203 10.90 18.45 12.01
CA HIS A 203 12.26 18.97 11.86
C HIS A 203 13.13 18.75 13.12
N GLU A 204 12.52 18.31 14.21
CA GLU A 204 13.24 18.01 15.45
C GLU A 204 14.04 16.71 15.30
N GLY A 205 15.19 16.62 15.93
CA GLY A 205 16.07 15.43 15.92
C GLY A 205 15.53 14.25 16.74
N LYS A 206 14.21 14.04 16.72
CA LYS A 206 13.51 12.97 17.44
C LYS A 206 12.38 12.38 16.59
N VAL A 207 11.94 11.18 16.93
CA VAL A 207 10.77 10.55 16.33
C VAL A 207 9.51 11.39 16.62
N ALA A 208 8.77 11.75 15.57
CA ALA A 208 7.53 12.50 15.69
C ALA A 208 6.37 11.58 16.09
N SER A 209 5.38 12.15 16.79
CA SER A 209 4.21 11.41 17.28
C SER A 209 2.99 11.57 16.37
N TYR A 210 1.97 10.69 16.57
CA TYR A 210 0.65 10.85 15.97
C TYR A 210 0.05 12.23 16.27
N LYS A 211 0.16 12.72 17.50
CA LYS A 211 -0.27 14.08 17.89
C LYS A 211 0.42 15.17 17.11
N HIS A 212 1.76 15.06 16.97
CA HIS A 212 2.51 16.04 16.17
C HIS A 212 2.01 16.06 14.73
N PHE A 213 1.83 14.89 14.13
CA PHE A 213 1.32 14.75 12.77
C PHE A 213 -0.06 15.37 12.62
N THR A 214 -0.98 15.06 13.56
CA THR A 214 -2.35 15.58 13.58
C THR A 214 -2.37 17.10 13.64
N CYS A 215 -1.63 17.70 14.58
CA CYS A 215 -1.69 19.15 14.83
C CYS A 215 -0.89 19.98 13.82
N ASN A 216 0.25 19.46 13.35
CA ASN A 216 1.22 20.27 12.59
C ASN A 216 1.34 19.87 11.11
N VAL A 217 1.06 18.61 10.76
CA VAL A 217 1.26 18.10 9.40
C VAL A 217 -0.06 18.05 8.62
N LEU A 218 -1.13 17.51 9.20
CA LEU A 218 -2.44 17.45 8.53
C LEU A 218 -2.96 18.80 8.01
N PRO A 219 -2.90 19.91 8.76
CA PRO A 219 -3.34 21.20 8.25
C PRO A 219 -2.54 21.65 7.02
N ARG A 220 -1.23 21.35 6.98
CA ARG A 220 -0.38 21.65 5.83
C ARG A 220 -0.73 20.82 4.61
N ILE A 221 -1.01 19.52 4.80
CA ILE A 221 -1.45 18.62 3.73
C ILE A 221 -2.75 19.15 3.12
N LYS A 222 -3.69 19.53 3.96
CA LYS A 222 -4.97 20.15 3.51
C LYS A 222 -4.76 21.46 2.77
N ASP A 223 -3.92 22.36 3.31
CA ASP A 223 -3.62 23.66 2.67
C ASP A 223 -2.92 23.50 1.31
N LEU A 224 -2.11 22.45 1.16
CA LEU A 224 -1.48 22.08 -0.12
C LEU A 224 -2.47 21.48 -1.13
N GLY A 225 -3.68 21.11 -0.70
CA GLY A 225 -4.75 20.63 -1.58
C GLY A 225 -4.73 19.13 -1.84
N TYR A 226 -4.01 18.33 -1.05
CA TYR A 226 -4.15 16.89 -1.08
C TYR A 226 -5.52 16.47 -0.54
N ASN A 227 -6.06 15.38 -1.07
CA ASN A 227 -7.33 14.80 -0.65
C ASN A 227 -7.19 13.37 -0.12
N CYS A 228 -5.97 12.87 -0.11
CA CYS A 228 -5.65 11.54 0.38
C CYS A 228 -4.26 11.55 1.05
N ILE A 229 -4.13 10.81 2.15
CA ILE A 229 -2.85 10.52 2.81
C ILE A 229 -2.63 9.02 2.72
N GLN A 230 -1.42 8.60 2.38
CA GLN A 230 -0.95 7.24 2.51
C GLN A 230 0.06 7.22 3.65
N LEU A 231 -0.31 6.60 4.78
CA LEU A 231 0.60 6.38 5.90
C LEU A 231 1.46 5.16 5.58
N MET A 232 2.78 5.36 5.50
CA MET A 232 3.75 4.26 5.41
C MET A 232 3.56 3.33 6.60
N ALA A 233 3.95 2.07 6.42
CA ALA A 233 3.69 0.97 7.33
C ALA A 233 3.83 1.36 8.82
N ILE A 234 2.71 1.59 9.47
CA ILE A 234 2.62 1.95 10.90
C ILE A 234 2.27 0.76 11.79
N MET A 235 2.08 -0.43 11.23
CA MET A 235 2.00 -1.65 12.03
C MET A 235 3.29 -1.80 12.86
N GLU A 236 3.18 -2.33 14.07
CA GLU A 236 4.33 -2.34 14.97
C GLU A 236 5.50 -3.16 14.41
N HIS A 237 6.69 -2.61 14.57
CA HIS A 237 7.94 -3.14 14.06
C HIS A 237 9.08 -2.84 15.04
N ALA A 238 9.92 -3.83 15.34
CA ALA A 238 11.05 -3.66 16.25
C ALA A 238 12.20 -2.87 15.61
N TYR A 239 12.48 -3.12 14.32
CA TYR A 239 13.56 -2.50 13.58
C TYR A 239 13.12 -1.18 12.93
N TYR A 240 13.45 -0.05 13.57
CA TYR A 240 13.01 1.28 13.10
C TYR A 240 13.51 1.65 11.71
N ALA A 241 14.75 1.27 11.37
CA ALA A 241 15.33 1.57 10.06
C ALA A 241 14.67 0.79 8.90
N SER A 242 13.75 -0.12 9.18
CA SER A 242 12.88 -0.73 8.18
C SER A 242 11.75 0.19 7.71
N PHE A 243 11.60 1.37 8.31
CA PHE A 243 10.47 2.30 8.07
C PHE A 243 9.08 1.68 8.25
N GLY A 244 8.99 0.55 8.99
CA GLY A 244 7.75 -0.19 9.23
C GLY A 244 7.55 -1.40 8.33
N TYR A 245 8.44 -1.69 7.39
CA TYR A 245 8.30 -2.83 6.47
C TYR A 245 8.80 -4.17 7.03
N GLN A 246 9.35 -4.21 8.26
CA GLN A 246 9.67 -5.43 9.00
C GLN A 246 8.69 -5.61 10.16
N VAL A 247 7.43 -5.90 9.85
CA VAL A 247 6.33 -5.98 10.80
C VAL A 247 6.53 -7.10 11.80
N THR A 248 6.34 -6.80 13.09
CA THR A 248 6.35 -7.77 14.19
C THR A 248 4.95 -8.02 14.76
N SER A 249 4.09 -7.00 14.86
CA SER A 249 2.72 -7.13 15.39
C SER A 249 1.71 -6.47 14.45
N PHE A 250 0.91 -7.29 13.77
CA PHE A 250 0.04 -6.87 12.66
C PHE A 250 -1.20 -6.09 13.11
N PHE A 251 -1.73 -6.38 14.30
CA PHE A 251 -2.93 -5.72 14.84
C PHE A 251 -2.61 -4.52 15.73
N ALA A 252 -1.32 -4.23 15.97
CA ALA A 252 -0.87 -3.15 16.82
C ALA A 252 -0.37 -1.97 15.98
N ALA A 253 -0.88 -0.76 16.29
CA ALA A 253 -0.27 0.48 15.82
C ALA A 253 1.07 0.70 16.51
N SER A 254 2.08 1.18 15.79
CA SER A 254 3.42 1.40 16.36
C SER A 254 3.36 2.36 17.55
N SER A 255 3.73 1.84 18.71
CA SER A 255 3.79 2.57 19.98
C SER A 255 4.88 3.64 20.01
N ARG A 256 5.81 3.57 19.06
CA ARG A 256 6.88 4.55 18.88
C ARG A 256 6.34 5.94 18.55
N TYR A 257 5.16 6.02 17.96
CA TYR A 257 4.51 7.26 17.55
C TYR A 257 3.41 7.70 18.52
N GLY A 258 2.99 6.83 19.44
CA GLY A 258 1.93 7.12 20.43
C GLY A 258 1.01 5.94 20.70
N THR A 259 -0.17 6.24 21.22
CA THR A 259 -1.19 5.25 21.58
C THR A 259 -2.13 4.91 20.43
N PRO A 260 -2.88 3.78 20.51
CA PRO A 260 -3.95 3.46 19.56
C PRO A 260 -4.97 4.59 19.38
N ASP A 261 -5.37 5.25 20.46
CA ASP A 261 -6.37 6.31 20.40
C ASP A 261 -5.82 7.58 19.73
N GLU A 262 -4.53 7.87 19.86
CA GLU A 262 -3.89 8.98 19.15
C GLU A 262 -3.83 8.75 17.62
N LEU A 263 -3.70 7.50 17.17
CA LEU A 263 -3.82 7.17 15.75
C LEU A 263 -5.27 7.31 15.26
N LYS A 264 -6.25 6.86 16.07
CA LYS A 264 -7.68 7.07 15.76
C LYS A 264 -8.03 8.55 15.65
N GLU A 265 -7.50 9.38 16.56
CA GLU A 265 -7.64 10.85 16.51
C GLU A 265 -7.04 11.45 15.24
N LEU A 266 -5.89 10.93 14.79
CA LEU A 266 -5.28 11.35 13.52
C LEU A 266 -6.22 11.08 12.33
N VAL A 267 -6.77 9.87 12.24
CA VAL A 267 -7.69 9.47 11.16
C VAL A 267 -8.97 10.29 11.22
N ASP A 268 -9.57 10.42 12.40
CA ASP A 268 -10.80 11.19 12.62
C ASP A 268 -10.62 12.67 12.25
N THR A 269 -9.47 13.27 12.63
CA THR A 269 -9.12 14.64 12.26
C THR A 269 -8.92 14.80 10.75
N ALA A 270 -8.29 13.81 10.08
CA ALA A 270 -8.17 13.82 8.63
C ALA A 270 -9.54 13.77 7.95
N HIS A 271 -10.46 12.95 8.44
CA HIS A 271 -11.85 12.89 7.96
C HIS A 271 -12.57 14.23 8.13
N SER A 272 -12.42 14.92 9.27
CA SER A 272 -12.99 16.25 9.49
C SER A 272 -12.54 17.27 8.44
N MET A 273 -11.35 17.08 7.87
CA MET A 273 -10.79 17.90 6.81
C MET A 273 -11.18 17.42 5.40
N GLY A 274 -11.95 16.33 5.27
CA GLY A 274 -12.29 15.70 4.00
C GLY A 274 -11.08 15.06 3.32
N ILE A 275 -10.15 14.48 4.09
CA ILE A 275 -8.96 13.79 3.64
C ILE A 275 -9.16 12.29 3.88
N THR A 276 -9.08 11.50 2.81
CA THR A 276 -9.07 10.04 2.84
C THR A 276 -7.74 9.52 3.38
N VAL A 277 -7.75 8.48 4.21
CA VAL A 277 -6.54 7.93 4.82
C VAL A 277 -6.33 6.48 4.40
N LEU A 278 -5.22 6.19 3.72
CA LEU A 278 -4.82 4.85 3.31
C LEU A 278 -3.69 4.34 4.22
N LEU A 279 -3.75 3.04 4.52
CA LEU A 279 -2.66 2.33 5.18
C LEU A 279 -1.79 1.62 4.15
N ASP A 280 -0.50 1.77 4.28
CA ASP A 280 0.48 0.92 3.60
C ASP A 280 0.57 -0.41 4.36
N VAL A 281 -0.04 -1.46 3.79
CA VAL A 281 -0.18 -2.77 4.44
C VAL A 281 0.87 -3.75 3.91
N VAL A 282 1.61 -4.37 4.83
CA VAL A 282 2.65 -5.34 4.50
C VAL A 282 2.11 -6.75 4.75
N HIS A 283 1.53 -7.36 3.71
CA HIS A 283 1.07 -8.75 3.73
C HIS A 283 1.90 -9.66 2.81
N SER A 284 2.92 -9.10 2.18
CA SER A 284 3.90 -9.84 1.37
C SER A 284 4.88 -10.64 2.21
N HIS A 285 5.20 -10.16 3.41
CA HIS A 285 6.20 -10.76 4.29
C HIS A 285 6.05 -10.28 5.74
N ALA A 286 6.85 -10.85 6.63
CA ALA A 286 6.97 -10.43 8.03
C ALA A 286 8.43 -10.45 8.50
N SER A 287 8.71 -9.78 9.60
CA SER A 287 10.02 -9.80 10.25
C SER A 287 10.48 -11.20 10.63
N LYS A 288 11.78 -11.47 10.53
CA LYS A 288 12.42 -12.69 11.08
C LYS A 288 12.54 -12.68 12.61
N ASN A 289 12.19 -11.58 13.28
CA ASN A 289 12.26 -11.50 14.75
C ASN A 289 11.37 -12.58 15.39
N SER A 290 11.97 -13.47 16.18
CA SER A 290 11.27 -14.55 16.87
C SER A 290 10.75 -14.13 18.25
N GLU A 291 11.33 -13.11 18.87
CA GLU A 291 10.96 -12.66 20.22
C GLU A 291 9.71 -11.77 20.21
N ASP A 292 9.65 -10.82 19.27
CA ASP A 292 8.58 -9.83 19.19
C ASP A 292 7.61 -10.10 18.04
N GLY A 293 7.99 -10.97 17.07
CA GLY A 293 7.22 -11.22 15.84
C GLY A 293 6.60 -12.60 15.74
N LEU A 294 6.06 -12.88 14.56
CA LEU A 294 5.38 -14.15 14.25
C LEU A 294 6.35 -15.31 14.00
N ASN A 295 7.63 -15.00 13.74
CA ASN A 295 8.59 -16.05 13.38
C ASN A 295 8.80 -17.02 14.54
N LYS A 296 8.64 -18.31 14.26
CA LYS A 296 8.73 -19.39 15.25
C LYS A 296 7.79 -19.20 16.47
N PHE A 297 6.62 -18.63 16.25
CA PHE A 297 5.66 -18.35 17.31
C PHE A 297 5.37 -19.59 18.17
N ASP A 298 5.11 -20.73 17.55
CA ASP A 298 4.80 -21.99 18.21
C ASP A 298 6.01 -22.95 18.37
N GLY A 299 7.22 -22.46 18.15
CA GLY A 299 8.46 -23.22 18.17
C GLY A 299 8.83 -23.86 16.82
N THR A 300 7.92 -23.80 15.81
CA THR A 300 8.19 -24.28 14.44
C THR A 300 8.45 -23.11 13.49
N ASP A 301 9.10 -23.36 12.37
CA ASP A 301 9.31 -22.36 11.32
C ASP A 301 8.11 -22.21 10.38
N SER A 302 7.10 -23.04 10.51
CA SER A 302 5.98 -23.21 9.59
C SER A 302 4.61 -22.78 10.16
N CYS A 303 4.56 -22.12 11.33
CA CYS A 303 3.28 -21.71 11.93
C CYS A 303 2.49 -20.78 10.98
N TYR A 304 3.06 -19.62 10.66
CA TYR A 304 2.44 -18.64 9.74
C TYR A 304 3.08 -18.66 8.34
N PHE A 305 4.24 -19.26 8.19
CA PHE A 305 5.10 -19.15 7.02
C PHE A 305 5.28 -20.49 6.32
N HIS A 306 5.79 -20.46 5.10
CA HIS A 306 6.29 -21.69 4.49
C HIS A 306 7.48 -22.24 5.28
N SER A 307 7.61 -23.56 5.33
CA SER A 307 8.76 -24.21 5.97
C SER A 307 10.02 -24.15 5.11
N GLY A 308 11.18 -24.14 5.76
CA GLY A 308 12.48 -24.18 5.11
C GLY A 308 12.76 -22.98 4.20
N PRO A 309 13.56 -23.15 3.13
CA PRO A 309 13.99 -22.06 2.25
C PRO A 309 12.83 -21.30 1.59
N ARG A 310 11.74 -21.98 1.22
CA ARG A 310 10.55 -21.34 0.63
C ARG A 310 9.94 -20.27 1.54
N GLY A 311 10.13 -20.38 2.85
CA GLY A 311 9.60 -19.44 3.83
C GLY A 311 10.49 -18.21 4.06
N ASN A 312 11.57 -18.02 3.29
CA ASN A 312 12.50 -16.90 3.46
C ASN A 312 12.56 -16.06 2.19
N HIS A 313 12.58 -14.74 2.39
CA HIS A 313 12.91 -13.77 1.35
C HIS A 313 14.34 -13.28 1.59
N ASP A 314 15.31 -13.84 0.86
CA ASP A 314 16.74 -13.64 1.14
C ASP A 314 17.17 -12.17 0.95
N LEU A 315 16.62 -11.46 -0.05
CA LEU A 315 16.96 -10.07 -0.32
C LEU A 315 16.45 -9.12 0.78
N TRP A 316 15.24 -9.37 1.32
CA TRP A 316 14.63 -8.51 2.35
C TRP A 316 14.86 -9.01 3.77
N ASP A 317 15.56 -10.11 3.93
CA ASP A 317 15.80 -10.76 5.22
C ASP A 317 14.53 -10.95 6.05
N SER A 318 13.48 -11.50 5.43
CA SER A 318 12.12 -11.59 5.97
C SER A 318 11.51 -12.98 5.80
N ARG A 319 10.32 -13.21 6.38
CA ARG A 319 9.56 -14.45 6.29
C ARG A 319 8.38 -14.31 5.35
N LEU A 320 8.08 -15.37 4.56
CA LEU A 320 7.03 -15.42 3.56
C LEU A 320 5.83 -16.22 4.06
N PHE A 321 4.63 -15.62 4.02
CA PHE A 321 3.40 -16.24 4.47
C PHE A 321 2.98 -17.44 3.63
N ALA A 322 2.43 -18.47 4.30
CA ALA A 322 1.83 -19.64 3.64
C ALA A 322 0.35 -19.35 3.32
N TYR A 323 0.08 -18.65 2.21
CA TYR A 323 -1.27 -18.18 1.84
C TYR A 323 -2.29 -19.31 1.63
N SER A 324 -1.85 -20.54 1.37
CA SER A 324 -2.72 -21.74 1.31
C SER A 324 -3.19 -22.22 2.68
N SER A 325 -2.56 -21.76 3.78
CA SER A 325 -2.96 -22.13 5.14
C SER A 325 -4.25 -21.41 5.56
N TRP A 326 -5.23 -22.17 6.03
CA TRP A 326 -6.54 -21.66 6.43
C TRP A 326 -6.46 -20.58 7.52
N GLU A 327 -5.63 -20.81 8.53
CA GLU A 327 -5.48 -19.86 9.64
C GLU A 327 -4.63 -18.64 9.27
N VAL A 328 -3.74 -18.76 8.28
CA VAL A 328 -3.01 -17.62 7.71
C VAL A 328 -3.97 -16.73 6.92
N LEU A 329 -4.85 -17.32 6.09
CA LEU A 329 -5.91 -16.58 5.40
C LEU A 329 -6.82 -15.85 6.41
N ARG A 330 -7.25 -16.55 7.47
CA ARG A 330 -8.02 -15.96 8.57
C ARG A 330 -7.33 -14.75 9.16
N PHE A 331 -6.06 -14.90 9.50
CA PHE A 331 -5.24 -13.86 10.12
C PHE A 331 -5.12 -12.61 9.24
N LEU A 332 -4.72 -12.80 7.98
CA LEU A 332 -4.50 -11.69 7.05
C LEU A 332 -5.80 -10.98 6.64
N LEU A 333 -6.88 -11.72 6.38
CA LEU A 333 -8.19 -11.13 6.06
C LEU A 333 -8.78 -10.39 7.26
N SER A 334 -8.64 -10.95 8.48
CA SER A 334 -9.05 -10.27 9.70
C SER A 334 -8.24 -9.00 9.97
N ASN A 335 -6.97 -8.98 9.58
CA ASN A 335 -6.12 -7.81 9.72
C ASN A 335 -6.57 -6.63 8.85
N LEU A 336 -6.94 -6.87 7.58
CA LEU A 336 -7.50 -5.83 6.72
C LEU A 336 -8.79 -5.25 7.32
N ARG A 337 -9.68 -6.12 7.78
CA ARG A 337 -10.94 -5.68 8.40
C ARG A 337 -10.69 -4.86 9.67
N TRP A 338 -9.76 -5.29 10.52
CA TRP A 338 -9.36 -4.59 11.73
C TRP A 338 -8.95 -3.15 11.47
N TRP A 339 -8.10 -2.92 10.47
CA TRP A 339 -7.66 -1.57 10.12
C TRP A 339 -8.77 -0.69 9.56
N LEU A 340 -9.72 -1.28 8.83
CA LEU A 340 -10.91 -0.56 8.35
C LEU A 340 -11.86 -0.20 9.49
N GLU A 341 -12.19 -1.16 10.36
CA GLU A 341 -13.25 -0.97 11.38
C GLU A 341 -12.73 -0.28 12.63
N GLU A 342 -11.59 -0.71 13.18
CA GLU A 342 -11.06 -0.20 14.44
C GLU A 342 -10.40 1.18 14.30
N TYR A 343 -9.65 1.38 13.22
CA TYR A 343 -8.91 2.64 13.01
C TYR A 343 -9.54 3.56 11.96
N GLY A 344 -10.57 3.12 11.27
CA GLY A 344 -11.29 3.96 10.32
C GLY A 344 -10.55 4.25 9.02
N PHE A 345 -9.52 3.48 8.65
CA PHE A 345 -8.85 3.62 7.36
C PHE A 345 -9.81 3.47 6.19
N ASP A 346 -9.56 4.18 5.10
CA ASP A 346 -10.41 4.22 3.91
C ASP A 346 -9.91 3.30 2.79
N GLY A 347 -8.81 2.60 3.02
CA GLY A 347 -8.23 1.67 2.06
C GLY A 347 -6.76 1.40 2.31
N PHE A 348 -6.13 0.73 1.31
CA PHE A 348 -4.79 0.17 1.45
C PHE A 348 -3.93 0.38 0.20
N ARG A 349 -2.63 0.60 0.41
CA ARG A 349 -1.59 0.28 -0.55
C ARG A 349 -0.98 -1.06 -0.10
N PHE A 350 -1.01 -2.07 -0.97
CA PHE A 350 -0.40 -3.37 -0.70
C PHE A 350 1.05 -3.35 -1.14
N ASP A 351 1.93 -3.54 -0.16
CA ASP A 351 3.38 -3.61 -0.34
C ASP A 351 3.80 -4.94 -0.97
N GLY A 352 4.80 -4.89 -1.87
CA GLY A 352 5.47 -6.08 -2.37
C GLY A 352 4.59 -7.07 -3.15
N VAL A 353 3.57 -6.60 -3.88
CA VAL A 353 2.65 -7.48 -4.61
C VAL A 353 3.39 -8.33 -5.64
N THR A 354 4.42 -7.81 -6.32
CA THR A 354 5.25 -8.62 -7.21
C THR A 354 5.89 -9.80 -6.48
N SER A 355 6.41 -9.58 -5.27
CA SER A 355 6.97 -10.67 -4.46
C SER A 355 5.93 -11.72 -4.10
N MET A 356 4.67 -11.33 -3.91
CA MET A 356 3.57 -12.26 -3.64
C MET A 356 3.21 -13.09 -4.86
N LEU A 357 3.14 -12.47 -6.04
CA LEU A 357 2.61 -13.09 -7.26
C LEU A 357 3.51 -14.17 -7.88
N TYR A 358 4.78 -14.26 -7.49
CA TYR A 358 5.75 -15.18 -8.13
C TYR A 358 6.61 -15.90 -7.11
N HIS A 359 6.87 -17.21 -7.38
CA HIS A 359 7.73 -18.05 -6.54
C HIS A 359 9.20 -17.58 -6.49
N HIS A 360 9.67 -16.85 -7.49
CA HIS A 360 11.00 -16.21 -7.46
C HIS A 360 11.00 -14.84 -6.76
N HIS A 361 9.85 -14.34 -6.30
CA HIS A 361 9.69 -13.08 -5.55
C HIS A 361 10.26 -11.83 -6.23
N GLY A 362 10.45 -11.84 -7.56
CA GLY A 362 11.11 -10.78 -8.30
C GLY A 362 12.64 -10.74 -8.16
N MET A 363 13.25 -11.65 -7.40
CA MET A 363 14.68 -11.66 -7.15
C MET A 363 15.45 -12.18 -8.37
N GLY A 364 16.34 -11.32 -8.91
CA GLY A 364 17.18 -11.66 -10.07
C GLY A 364 16.44 -11.93 -11.37
N GLN A 365 15.15 -11.64 -11.43
CA GLN A 365 14.30 -11.81 -12.60
C GLN A 365 13.80 -10.46 -13.10
N GLY A 366 13.98 -10.21 -14.41
CA GLY A 366 13.32 -9.10 -15.09
C GLY A 366 12.02 -9.56 -15.74
N PHE A 367 11.11 -8.64 -15.98
CA PHE A 367 9.89 -8.89 -16.74
C PHE A 367 10.00 -8.27 -18.13
N SER A 368 9.91 -9.09 -19.16
CA SER A 368 9.96 -8.64 -20.56
C SER A 368 8.63 -8.06 -21.04
N GLY A 369 7.55 -8.42 -20.34
CA GLY A 369 6.18 -8.12 -20.73
C GLY A 369 5.56 -9.17 -21.66
N ASP A 370 6.24 -10.29 -21.90
CA ASP A 370 5.65 -11.44 -22.59
C ASP A 370 4.53 -12.05 -21.73
N TYR A 371 3.39 -12.34 -22.34
CA TYR A 371 2.22 -12.84 -21.61
C TYR A 371 2.45 -14.19 -20.95
N SER A 372 3.34 -15.03 -21.49
CA SER A 372 3.70 -16.33 -20.88
C SER A 372 4.30 -16.20 -19.47
N GLU A 373 4.93 -15.07 -19.14
CA GLU A 373 5.50 -14.80 -17.82
C GLU A 373 4.42 -14.74 -16.72
N TYR A 374 3.20 -14.37 -17.09
CA TYR A 374 2.09 -14.13 -16.15
C TYR A 374 1.18 -15.34 -15.95
N PHE A 375 1.39 -16.42 -16.72
CA PHE A 375 0.56 -17.62 -16.71
C PHE A 375 1.36 -18.93 -16.60
N GLY A 376 2.68 -18.81 -16.36
CA GLY A 376 3.58 -19.94 -16.19
C GLY A 376 3.61 -20.49 -14.76
N LEU A 377 4.41 -21.54 -14.56
CA LEU A 377 4.60 -22.23 -13.28
C LEU A 377 5.26 -21.38 -12.19
N GLN A 378 5.77 -20.20 -12.54
CA GLN A 378 6.38 -19.27 -11.57
C GLN A 378 5.33 -18.42 -10.82
N VAL A 379 4.09 -18.41 -11.28
CA VAL A 379 3.01 -17.67 -10.61
C VAL A 379 2.56 -18.42 -9.36
N ASP A 380 2.54 -17.71 -8.21
CA ASP A 380 1.99 -18.23 -6.96
C ASP A 380 0.48 -17.98 -6.92
N GLU A 381 -0.29 -19.03 -7.25
CA GLU A 381 -1.76 -18.95 -7.30
C GLU A 381 -2.39 -18.82 -5.91
N ASP A 382 -1.73 -19.34 -4.86
CA ASP A 382 -2.26 -19.23 -3.49
C ASP A 382 -2.26 -17.76 -3.04
N SER A 383 -1.19 -17.03 -3.33
CA SER A 383 -1.11 -15.60 -3.02
C SER A 383 -2.06 -14.76 -3.88
N LEU A 384 -2.21 -15.11 -5.17
CA LEU A 384 -3.16 -14.42 -6.06
C LEU A 384 -4.61 -14.62 -5.59
N VAL A 385 -4.98 -15.82 -5.17
CA VAL A 385 -6.30 -16.11 -4.59
C VAL A 385 -6.49 -15.33 -3.28
N TYR A 386 -5.46 -15.25 -2.43
CA TYR A 386 -5.51 -14.39 -1.24
C TYR A 386 -5.79 -12.94 -1.61
N LEU A 387 -5.08 -12.37 -2.61
CA LEU A 387 -5.31 -10.98 -3.06
C LEU A 387 -6.71 -10.75 -3.60
N MET A 388 -7.27 -11.73 -4.35
CA MET A 388 -8.66 -11.69 -4.79
C MET A 388 -9.63 -11.69 -3.61
N LEU A 389 -9.42 -12.56 -2.60
CA LEU A 389 -10.23 -12.60 -1.38
C LEU A 389 -10.11 -11.29 -0.58
N ALA A 390 -8.91 -10.72 -0.48
CA ALA A 390 -8.66 -9.45 0.18
C ALA A 390 -9.45 -8.30 -0.46
N ASN A 391 -9.33 -8.15 -1.79
CA ASN A 391 -10.08 -7.14 -2.53
C ASN A 391 -11.61 -7.38 -2.46
N HIS A 392 -12.05 -8.63 -2.56
CA HIS A 392 -13.46 -8.96 -2.40
C HIS A 392 -13.97 -8.55 -1.01
N LEU A 393 -13.27 -8.91 0.05
CA LEU A 393 -13.64 -8.60 1.43
C LEU A 393 -13.74 -7.10 1.68
N VAL A 394 -12.69 -6.34 1.36
CA VAL A 394 -12.65 -4.92 1.70
C VAL A 394 -13.69 -4.10 0.96
N HIS A 395 -14.00 -4.44 -0.31
CA HIS A 395 -15.07 -3.80 -1.06
C HIS A 395 -16.46 -4.29 -0.66
N LEU A 396 -16.60 -5.50 -0.10
CA LEU A 396 -17.85 -5.97 0.48
C LEU A 396 -18.20 -5.22 1.77
N ILE A 397 -17.20 -5.00 2.65
CA ILE A 397 -17.40 -4.30 3.93
C ILE A 397 -17.57 -2.80 3.69
N PHE A 398 -16.74 -2.24 2.83
CA PHE A 398 -16.70 -0.81 2.53
C PHE A 398 -16.58 -0.60 1.01
N PRO A 399 -17.72 -0.43 0.30
CA PRO A 399 -17.73 -0.30 -1.17
C PRO A 399 -16.87 0.85 -1.73
N ASP A 400 -16.68 1.92 -0.96
CA ASP A 400 -15.81 3.05 -1.29
C ASP A 400 -14.33 2.83 -0.93
N CYS A 401 -13.97 1.65 -0.43
CA CYS A 401 -12.58 1.29 -0.14
C CYS A 401 -11.69 1.53 -1.36
N ILE A 402 -10.44 1.92 -1.10
CA ILE A 402 -9.44 2.13 -2.14
C ILE A 402 -8.34 1.10 -1.97
N THR A 403 -8.05 0.34 -3.03
CA THR A 403 -6.93 -0.60 -3.02
C THR A 403 -5.94 -0.29 -4.14
N ILE A 404 -4.66 -0.21 -3.76
CA ILE A 404 -3.55 0.12 -4.65
C ILE A 404 -2.53 -1.02 -4.57
N ALA A 405 -2.19 -1.62 -5.71
CA ALA A 405 -1.13 -2.63 -5.79
C ALA A 405 0.22 -1.98 -6.08
N GLU A 406 1.22 -2.30 -5.28
CA GLU A 406 2.61 -2.06 -5.65
C GLU A 406 3.11 -3.27 -6.43
N ASP A 407 3.06 -3.16 -7.77
CA ASP A 407 3.48 -4.23 -8.67
C ASP A 407 4.27 -3.68 -9.86
N VAL A 408 5.48 -4.21 -10.05
CA VAL A 408 6.37 -3.87 -11.17
C VAL A 408 6.30 -4.90 -12.30
N SER A 409 5.73 -6.08 -12.06
CA SER A 409 5.70 -7.16 -13.05
C SER A 409 4.85 -6.83 -14.27
N GLY A 410 3.82 -6.00 -14.09
CA GLY A 410 2.85 -5.71 -15.13
C GLY A 410 1.86 -6.84 -15.40
N MET A 411 1.60 -7.75 -14.42
CA MET A 411 0.61 -8.82 -14.56
C MET A 411 -0.72 -8.27 -15.07
N PRO A 412 -1.26 -8.80 -16.20
CA PRO A 412 -2.51 -8.32 -16.78
C PRO A 412 -3.69 -8.58 -15.86
N ALA A 413 -4.70 -7.71 -15.94
CA ALA A 413 -5.95 -7.79 -15.20
C ALA A 413 -5.84 -7.70 -13.67
N LEU A 414 -4.69 -7.34 -13.10
CA LEU A 414 -4.55 -7.17 -11.65
C LEU A 414 -5.53 -6.11 -11.11
N CYS A 415 -5.77 -5.03 -11.87
CA CYS A 415 -6.72 -3.96 -11.53
C CYS A 415 -8.05 -4.08 -12.31
N CYS A 416 -8.43 -5.30 -12.70
CA CYS A 416 -9.74 -5.58 -13.27
C CYS A 416 -10.64 -6.25 -12.22
N PRO A 417 -11.97 -6.15 -12.38
CA PRO A 417 -12.92 -6.79 -11.46
C PRO A 417 -12.70 -8.31 -11.34
N ILE A 418 -12.87 -8.84 -10.14
CA ILE A 418 -12.77 -10.29 -9.88
C ILE A 418 -13.75 -11.09 -10.75
N THR A 419 -14.95 -10.55 -11.01
CA THR A 419 -15.94 -11.17 -11.90
C THR A 419 -15.48 -11.31 -13.35
N GLN A 420 -14.42 -10.61 -13.74
CA GLN A 420 -13.75 -10.76 -15.04
C GLN A 420 -12.52 -11.68 -14.97
N GLY A 421 -12.27 -12.29 -13.81
CA GLY A 421 -11.07 -13.07 -13.53
C GLY A 421 -9.87 -12.23 -13.08
N GLY A 422 -10.07 -10.93 -12.82
CA GLY A 422 -9.02 -10.00 -12.38
C GLY A 422 -8.70 -10.09 -10.89
N GLY A 423 -7.67 -9.36 -10.45
CA GLY A 423 -7.21 -9.30 -9.06
C GLY A 423 -8.08 -8.44 -8.14
N GLY A 424 -8.91 -7.55 -8.70
CA GLY A 424 -9.85 -6.71 -7.95
C GLY A 424 -9.28 -5.42 -7.39
N PHE A 425 -8.03 -5.08 -7.64
CA PHE A 425 -7.46 -3.80 -7.22
C PHE A 425 -8.07 -2.61 -7.97
N ASP A 426 -8.19 -1.46 -7.29
CA ASP A 426 -8.64 -0.22 -7.93
C ASP A 426 -7.52 0.44 -8.77
N TYR A 427 -6.29 0.39 -8.28
CA TYR A 427 -5.14 1.04 -8.89
C TYR A 427 -3.86 0.20 -8.78
N ARG A 428 -2.93 0.47 -9.71
CA ARG A 428 -1.54 0.03 -9.66
C ARG A 428 -0.61 1.23 -9.55
N LEU A 429 0.50 1.13 -8.82
CA LEU A 429 1.56 2.13 -8.85
C LEU A 429 2.27 2.10 -10.21
N ALA A 430 2.48 3.28 -10.83
CA ALA A 430 3.17 3.39 -12.12
C ALA A 430 4.70 3.43 -11.93
N MET A 431 5.27 2.30 -11.47
CA MET A 431 6.66 2.19 -11.00
C MET A 431 7.72 2.49 -12.07
N ALA A 432 7.41 2.30 -13.35
CA ALA A 432 8.34 2.64 -14.45
C ALA A 432 8.59 4.16 -14.59
N ILE A 433 7.73 5.00 -14.04
CA ILE A 433 7.86 6.47 -14.17
C ILE A 433 9.03 7.01 -13.34
N PRO A 434 9.14 6.75 -12.02
CA PRO A 434 10.28 7.21 -11.24
C PRO A 434 11.62 6.66 -11.75
N ASP A 435 11.66 5.39 -12.17
CA ASP A 435 12.87 4.79 -12.74
C ASP A 435 13.32 5.52 -14.01
N LYS A 436 12.37 5.90 -14.85
CA LYS A 436 12.66 6.69 -16.05
C LYS A 436 13.21 8.07 -15.73
N TRP A 437 12.65 8.76 -14.74
CA TRP A 437 13.18 10.05 -14.31
C TRP A 437 14.59 9.94 -13.73
N ILE A 438 14.85 8.90 -12.93
CA ILE A 438 16.20 8.62 -12.41
C ILE A 438 17.17 8.36 -13.56
N GLN A 439 16.80 7.51 -14.52
CA GLN A 439 17.60 7.22 -15.69
C GLN A 439 17.95 8.50 -16.46
N ILE A 440 16.96 9.32 -16.77
CA ILE A 440 17.15 10.57 -17.50
C ILE A 440 18.11 11.50 -16.78
N LEU A 441 17.92 11.69 -15.48
CA LEU A 441 18.75 12.59 -14.69
C LEU A 441 20.18 12.07 -14.45
N LYS A 442 20.41 10.77 -14.56
CA LYS A 442 21.74 10.16 -14.43
C LYS A 442 22.52 10.16 -15.76
N GLU A 443 21.84 9.85 -16.86
CA GLU A 443 22.49 9.45 -18.11
C GLU A 443 22.49 10.53 -19.17
N PHE A 444 21.56 11.50 -19.10
CA PHE A 444 21.35 12.46 -20.17
C PHE A 444 21.49 13.90 -19.71
N LYS A 445 22.08 14.75 -20.57
CA LYS A 445 22.01 16.21 -20.39
C LYS A 445 20.61 16.70 -20.78
N ASP A 446 20.22 17.90 -20.32
CA ASP A 446 18.86 18.44 -20.55
C ASP A 446 18.55 18.59 -22.04
N GLU A 447 19.53 18.96 -22.86
CA GLU A 447 19.39 19.11 -24.32
C GLU A 447 19.19 17.78 -25.06
N ASP A 448 19.56 16.65 -24.43
CA ASP A 448 19.50 15.31 -25.02
C ASP A 448 18.22 14.56 -24.62
N TRP A 449 17.32 15.17 -23.85
CA TRP A 449 16.09 14.53 -23.41
C TRP A 449 15.18 14.22 -24.60
N ASN A 450 14.87 12.93 -24.78
CA ASN A 450 13.92 12.49 -25.78
C ASN A 450 12.49 12.56 -25.24
N MET A 451 11.75 13.58 -25.68
CA MET A 451 10.38 13.82 -25.22
C MET A 451 9.42 12.68 -25.60
N GLY A 452 9.63 12.04 -26.75
CA GLY A 452 8.83 10.89 -27.17
C GLY A 452 8.96 9.72 -26.19
N ASN A 453 10.18 9.41 -25.76
CA ASN A 453 10.43 8.37 -24.77
C ASN A 453 9.84 8.72 -23.40
N ILE A 454 9.91 9.98 -22.98
CA ILE A 454 9.32 10.44 -21.72
C ILE A 454 7.80 10.27 -21.76
N VAL A 455 7.15 10.78 -22.81
CA VAL A 455 5.70 10.66 -22.97
C VAL A 455 5.28 9.20 -23.06
N HIS A 456 6.01 8.37 -23.84
CA HIS A 456 5.73 6.94 -23.92
C HIS A 456 5.74 6.27 -22.53
N THR A 457 6.77 6.51 -21.71
CA THR A 457 6.84 5.93 -20.36
C THR A 457 5.68 6.39 -19.48
N LEU A 458 5.31 7.68 -19.54
CA LEU A 458 4.24 8.24 -18.73
C LEU A 458 2.85 7.68 -19.07
N ILE A 459 2.61 7.32 -20.35
CA ILE A 459 1.29 6.84 -20.80
C ILE A 459 1.25 5.33 -21.08
N ASN A 460 2.40 4.63 -21.02
CA ASN A 460 2.48 3.20 -21.25
C ASN A 460 1.97 2.42 -20.03
N ARG A 461 0.75 1.93 -20.14
CA ARG A 461 0.06 1.17 -19.09
C ARG A 461 -0.87 0.12 -19.67
N ARG A 462 -1.28 -0.84 -18.85
CA ARG A 462 -2.29 -1.83 -19.21
C ARG A 462 -3.61 -1.15 -19.55
N TYR A 463 -4.29 -1.65 -20.55
CA TYR A 463 -5.56 -1.10 -21.01
C TYR A 463 -6.63 -1.23 -19.92
N LEU A 464 -7.38 -0.16 -19.66
CA LEU A 464 -8.42 -0.02 -18.61
C LEU A 464 -7.92 -0.20 -17.17
N GLU A 465 -6.65 -0.48 -16.91
CA GLU A 465 -6.12 -0.49 -15.56
C GLU A 465 -5.74 0.93 -15.14
N LYS A 466 -6.26 1.35 -13.98
CA LYS A 466 -5.96 2.66 -13.43
C LYS A 466 -4.61 2.66 -12.71
N CYS A 467 -3.87 3.76 -12.86
CA CYS A 467 -2.56 3.91 -12.26
C CYS A 467 -2.49 5.13 -11.34
N ILE A 468 -1.67 5.01 -10.29
CA ILE A 468 -1.19 6.15 -9.49
C ILE A 468 0.19 6.52 -10.02
N ALA A 469 0.28 7.70 -10.64
CA ALA A 469 1.54 8.24 -11.15
C ALA A 469 2.34 8.89 -10.01
N TYR A 470 3.65 8.81 -10.11
CA TYR A 470 4.56 9.51 -9.20
C TYR A 470 5.93 9.71 -9.84
N ALA A 471 6.59 10.80 -9.50
CA ALA A 471 7.96 11.03 -9.92
C ALA A 471 8.96 10.43 -8.92
N GLU A 472 8.53 10.28 -7.66
CA GLU A 472 9.32 9.76 -6.56
C GLU A 472 8.40 9.36 -5.41
N SER A 473 8.62 8.19 -4.82
CA SER A 473 8.08 7.72 -3.54
C SER A 473 9.17 7.66 -2.47
N HIS A 474 8.88 7.05 -1.31
CA HIS A 474 9.88 6.77 -0.29
C HIS A 474 11.01 5.86 -0.80
N ASP A 475 10.74 4.91 -1.71
CA ASP A 475 11.76 3.99 -2.24
C ASP A 475 12.92 4.73 -2.89
N GLN A 476 12.63 5.70 -3.76
CA GLN A 476 13.69 6.47 -4.41
C GLN A 476 14.37 7.44 -3.44
N ALA A 477 13.62 7.99 -2.49
CA ALA A 477 14.10 9.02 -1.57
C ALA A 477 14.87 8.47 -0.37
N LEU A 478 14.45 7.34 0.19
CA LEU A 478 15.00 6.76 1.43
C LEU A 478 15.83 5.50 1.18
N VAL A 479 15.39 4.63 0.26
CA VAL A 479 16.04 3.33 -0.04
C VAL A 479 17.01 3.47 -1.21
N GLY A 480 16.67 4.33 -2.19
CA GLY A 480 17.56 4.68 -3.28
C GLY A 480 18.75 5.56 -2.82
N ASP A 481 19.62 5.89 -3.75
CA ASP A 481 20.85 6.64 -3.41
C ASP A 481 20.59 8.14 -3.21
N LYS A 482 19.64 8.75 -3.95
CA LYS A 482 19.34 10.20 -3.88
C LYS A 482 17.91 10.52 -4.30
N SER A 483 17.30 11.49 -3.64
CA SER A 483 16.03 12.07 -4.10
C SER A 483 16.21 12.83 -5.42
N LEU A 484 15.11 13.07 -6.15
CA LEU A 484 15.14 13.87 -7.38
C LEU A 484 15.73 15.26 -7.15
N ALA A 485 15.42 15.88 -6.02
CA ALA A 485 15.97 17.19 -5.68
C ALA A 485 17.50 17.13 -5.53
N PHE A 486 18.03 16.11 -4.85
CA PHE A 486 19.47 15.91 -4.72
C PHE A 486 20.14 15.56 -6.07
N ARG A 487 19.46 14.85 -6.97
CA ARG A 487 19.98 14.60 -8.32
C ARG A 487 20.06 15.88 -9.16
N LEU A 488 19.15 16.82 -8.95
CA LEU A 488 19.08 18.06 -9.70
C LEU A 488 20.03 19.14 -9.16
N MET A 489 20.30 19.17 -7.84
CA MET A 489 20.97 20.29 -7.18
C MET A 489 22.19 19.88 -6.35
N ASP A 490 22.38 18.59 -6.12
CA ASP A 490 23.48 17.94 -5.42
C ASP A 490 23.95 18.69 -4.14
N ALA A 491 25.25 18.98 -4.02
CA ALA A 491 25.83 19.59 -2.83
C ALA A 491 25.25 20.97 -2.47
N GLU A 492 24.72 21.72 -3.45
CA GLU A 492 24.09 23.02 -3.18
C GLU A 492 22.80 22.90 -2.35
N MET A 493 22.18 21.71 -2.28
CA MET A 493 21.06 21.44 -1.38
C MET A 493 21.42 21.68 0.09
N TYR A 494 22.67 21.47 0.49
CA TYR A 494 23.11 21.64 1.87
C TYR A 494 23.37 23.10 2.26
N THR A 495 23.79 23.92 1.31
CA THR A 495 24.29 25.26 1.60
C THR A 495 23.42 26.39 1.07
N ASN A 496 22.74 26.19 -0.07
CA ASN A 496 22.09 27.26 -0.83
C ASN A 496 20.58 27.13 -0.97
N MET A 497 19.95 26.14 -0.33
CA MET A 497 18.49 25.96 -0.34
C MET A 497 17.74 26.89 0.64
N SER A 498 18.46 27.63 1.48
CA SER A 498 17.86 28.57 2.40
C SER A 498 17.33 29.81 1.65
N VAL A 499 16.13 30.29 2.02
CA VAL A 499 15.63 31.61 1.55
C VAL A 499 16.52 32.78 1.99
N LEU A 500 17.37 32.56 2.98
CA LEU A 500 18.34 33.53 3.46
C LEU A 500 19.64 33.51 2.65
N SER A 501 19.86 32.47 1.83
CA SER A 501 21.01 32.35 0.93
C SER A 501 20.69 33.01 -0.42
N PRO A 502 21.68 33.60 -1.11
CA PRO A 502 21.50 34.04 -2.48
C PRO A 502 21.03 32.89 -3.39
N LEU A 503 20.11 33.17 -4.28
CA LEU A 503 19.65 32.17 -5.26
C LEU A 503 20.76 31.90 -6.27
N THR A 504 21.27 30.66 -6.32
CA THR A 504 22.27 30.25 -7.30
C THR A 504 21.59 29.74 -8.57
N LEU A 505 22.31 29.73 -9.69
CA LEU A 505 21.83 29.20 -10.95
C LEU A 505 21.49 27.71 -10.87
N VAL A 506 22.24 26.94 -10.08
CA VAL A 506 22.00 25.50 -9.87
C VAL A 506 20.68 25.28 -9.13
N ILE A 507 20.46 26.03 -8.05
CA ILE A 507 19.20 25.94 -7.27
C ILE A 507 18.01 26.40 -8.10
N ASP A 508 18.09 27.54 -8.79
CA ASP A 508 17.00 28.02 -9.65
C ASP A 508 16.65 27.00 -10.74
N ARG A 509 17.63 26.53 -11.50
CA ARG A 509 17.43 25.52 -12.53
C ARG A 509 16.86 24.21 -11.96
N GLY A 510 17.42 23.73 -10.85
CA GLY A 510 16.95 22.50 -10.21
C GLY A 510 15.49 22.59 -9.77
N ILE A 511 15.08 23.72 -9.18
CA ILE A 511 13.71 23.99 -8.80
C ILE A 511 12.79 23.98 -10.03
N GLN A 512 13.19 24.62 -11.13
CA GLN A 512 12.37 24.68 -12.35
C GLN A 512 12.20 23.28 -12.99
N LEU A 513 13.29 22.51 -13.11
CA LEU A 513 13.26 21.14 -13.62
C LEU A 513 12.40 20.23 -12.75
N HIS A 514 12.52 20.35 -11.43
CA HIS A 514 11.73 19.58 -10.48
C HIS A 514 10.22 19.86 -10.61
N LYS A 515 9.83 21.15 -10.74
CA LYS A 515 8.45 21.55 -11.02
C LYS A 515 7.93 20.94 -12.32
N MET A 516 8.73 21.00 -13.37
CA MET A 516 8.38 20.47 -14.69
C MET A 516 8.18 18.95 -14.65
N ILE A 517 9.11 18.20 -14.07
CA ILE A 517 9.01 16.74 -13.91
C ILE A 517 7.70 16.37 -13.22
N ARG A 518 7.39 17.01 -12.09
CA ARG A 518 6.18 16.72 -11.33
C ARG A 518 4.91 17.11 -12.09
N LEU A 519 4.91 18.24 -12.77
CA LEU A 519 3.75 18.69 -13.55
C LEU A 519 3.43 17.71 -14.68
N ILE A 520 4.43 17.29 -15.45
CA ILE A 520 4.25 16.35 -16.58
C ILE A 520 3.81 14.99 -16.05
N THR A 521 4.44 14.49 -14.97
CA THR A 521 4.08 13.22 -14.35
C THR A 521 2.62 13.24 -13.87
N HIS A 522 2.21 14.31 -13.18
CA HIS A 522 0.82 14.44 -12.73
C HIS A 522 -0.17 14.54 -13.88
N ALA A 523 0.19 15.24 -14.96
CA ALA A 523 -0.72 15.48 -16.08
C ALA A 523 -0.93 14.24 -16.97
N LEU A 524 0.08 13.39 -17.14
CA LEU A 524 0.07 12.30 -18.12
C LEU A 524 0.12 10.89 -17.50
N GLY A 525 0.62 10.75 -16.25
CA GLY A 525 1.05 9.46 -15.74
C GLY A 525 -0.04 8.55 -15.20
N GLY A 526 -1.27 9.02 -14.94
CA GLY A 526 -2.32 8.16 -14.38
C GLY A 526 -3.55 8.90 -13.89
N GLU A 527 -4.53 8.15 -13.35
CA GLU A 527 -5.78 8.67 -12.78
C GLU A 527 -5.59 9.26 -11.39
N GLY A 528 -4.52 8.89 -10.70
CA GLY A 528 -4.11 9.46 -9.42
C GLY A 528 -2.66 9.90 -9.45
N TYR A 529 -2.27 10.68 -8.43
CA TYR A 529 -0.91 11.18 -8.28
C TYR A 529 -0.46 11.04 -6.83
N LEU A 530 0.76 10.53 -6.63
CA LEU A 530 1.40 10.39 -5.32
C LEU A 530 2.62 11.31 -5.22
N ASN A 531 2.83 11.85 -4.03
CA ASN A 531 3.99 12.63 -3.68
C ASN A 531 4.47 12.27 -2.28
N PHE A 532 5.74 11.89 -2.17
CA PHE A 532 6.36 11.58 -0.89
C PHE A 532 6.76 12.84 -0.12
N MET A 533 6.58 12.82 1.19
CA MET A 533 6.87 13.92 2.11
C MET A 533 8.37 14.25 2.26
N GLY A 534 9.26 13.31 2.02
CA GLY A 534 10.69 13.34 2.38
C GLY A 534 11.43 14.62 1.96
N LYS A 535 10.95 15.27 0.91
CA LYS A 535 11.48 16.57 0.46
C LYS A 535 11.20 17.73 1.40
N CYS A 536 10.19 17.60 2.25
CA CYS A 536 9.93 18.58 3.31
C CYS A 536 10.79 18.29 4.56
N ALA A 537 11.14 17.03 4.82
CA ALA A 537 11.93 16.62 5.97
C ALA A 537 13.43 16.91 5.79
N ASP A 538 14.00 16.59 4.63
CA ASP A 538 15.43 16.90 4.31
C ASP A 538 15.72 18.39 4.37
N MET A 539 14.73 19.23 4.08
CA MET A 539 14.82 20.69 4.10
C MET A 539 14.44 21.29 5.45
N ALA A 540 13.68 20.57 6.29
CA ALA A 540 13.30 21.00 7.63
C ALA A 540 14.49 21.02 8.59
N GLY A 541 15.53 20.22 8.36
CA GLY A 541 16.74 20.18 9.17
C GLY A 541 17.53 21.48 9.24
N LYS A 542 17.19 22.50 8.41
CA LYS A 542 17.84 23.82 8.42
C LYS A 542 16.86 25.01 8.28
N GLY A 543 15.61 24.89 8.70
CA GLY A 543 14.74 26.04 8.93
C GLY A 543 14.06 26.68 7.71
N ASN A 544 14.09 26.09 6.51
CA ASN A 544 13.58 26.73 5.29
C ASN A 544 12.47 25.97 4.56
N THR A 545 11.36 25.77 5.23
CA THR A 545 10.13 25.24 4.68
C THR A 545 9.38 26.17 3.71
N LEU A 546 9.77 27.44 3.59
CA LEU A 546 8.98 28.47 2.89
C LEU A 546 9.04 28.36 1.36
N GLU A 547 10.19 28.06 0.75
CA GLU A 547 10.30 28.00 -0.73
C GLU A 547 9.72 26.71 -1.30
N TYR A 548 9.92 25.58 -0.64
CA TYR A 548 9.30 24.33 -1.05
C TYR A 548 7.80 24.34 -0.81
N LYS A 549 7.32 24.97 0.27
CA LYS A 549 5.92 25.32 0.44
C LYS A 549 5.40 26.13 -0.75
N TYR A 550 6.18 27.06 -1.27
CA TYR A 550 5.79 27.88 -2.40
C TYR A 550 5.71 27.04 -3.69
N ILE A 551 6.63 26.10 -3.93
CA ILE A 551 6.66 25.21 -5.09
C ILE A 551 5.48 24.24 -5.05
N CYS A 552 5.31 23.49 -3.98
CA CYS A 552 4.18 22.57 -3.81
C CYS A 552 2.84 23.34 -3.77
N LYS A 553 2.79 24.45 -3.03
CA LYS A 553 1.60 25.27 -2.88
C LYS A 553 1.20 25.98 -4.18
N THR A 554 2.15 26.46 -4.96
CA THR A 554 1.87 27.15 -6.23
C THR A 554 1.47 26.17 -7.32
N LEU A 555 2.17 25.03 -7.46
CA LEU A 555 1.81 23.98 -8.39
C LEU A 555 0.46 23.37 -8.05
N GLN A 556 0.26 22.96 -6.80
CA GLN A 556 -0.97 22.30 -6.39
C GLN A 556 -2.16 23.25 -6.30
N ARG A 557 -2.02 24.45 -5.72
CA ARG A 557 -3.12 25.41 -5.67
C ARG A 557 -3.58 25.89 -7.05
N ARG A 558 -2.66 26.10 -8.00
CA ARG A 558 -3.04 26.44 -9.37
C ARG A 558 -3.68 25.27 -10.09
N MET A 559 -3.09 24.08 -10.00
CA MET A 559 -3.63 22.86 -10.63
C MET A 559 -5.00 22.48 -10.06
N LEU A 560 -5.22 22.61 -8.75
CA LEU A 560 -6.46 22.22 -8.07
C LEU A 560 -7.58 23.25 -8.21
N LYS A 561 -7.28 24.56 -8.15
CA LYS A 561 -8.29 25.60 -8.37
C LYS A 561 -8.84 25.59 -9.78
N ASP A 562 -8.02 25.22 -10.76
CA ASP A 562 -8.46 25.14 -12.14
C ASP A 562 -9.26 23.87 -12.41
N TYR A 563 -9.00 22.76 -11.70
CA TYR A 563 -9.84 21.56 -11.74
C TYR A 563 -11.27 21.82 -11.23
N ASP A 564 -11.43 22.54 -10.12
CA ASP A 564 -12.74 22.89 -9.56
C ASP A 564 -13.51 23.93 -10.41
N ARG A 565 -12.79 24.81 -11.12
CA ARG A 565 -13.38 25.81 -12.02
C ARG A 565 -13.74 25.27 -13.39
N SER A 566 -13.05 24.24 -13.87
CA SER A 566 -13.28 23.65 -15.20
C SER A 566 -14.60 22.87 -15.30
N THR A 567 -15.19 22.48 -14.17
CA THR A 567 -16.57 21.94 -14.15
C THR A 567 -17.63 22.99 -14.43
N LYS A 568 -17.29 24.30 -14.45
CA LYS A 568 -18.27 25.37 -14.60
C LYS A 568 -18.06 26.35 -15.78
N ARG A 569 -16.92 26.45 -16.45
CA ARG A 569 -16.76 27.21 -17.74
C ARG A 569 -15.34 27.14 -18.29
N VAL A 570 -15.23 26.76 -19.54
CA VAL A 570 -14.05 26.84 -20.39
C VAL A 570 -13.77 28.29 -20.74
N GLY A 571 -12.62 28.80 -20.38
CA GLY A 571 -12.20 30.14 -20.74
C GLY A 571 -10.83 30.53 -20.19
N GLY A 572 -9.75 29.86 -20.61
CA GLY A 572 -8.40 30.29 -20.27
C GLY A 572 -7.34 29.28 -20.68
N ARG A 573 -6.26 29.76 -21.26
CA ARG A 573 -5.15 28.97 -21.84
C ARG A 573 -4.42 28.03 -20.86
N ILE A 574 -4.70 28.09 -19.55
CA ILE A 574 -4.09 27.26 -18.50
C ILE A 574 -4.91 26.00 -18.24
N GLY A 575 -6.21 26.00 -18.49
CA GLY A 575 -7.08 24.83 -18.31
C GLY A 575 -6.75 23.65 -19.20
N THR A 576 -6.03 23.88 -20.29
CA THR A 576 -5.75 22.88 -21.33
C THR A 576 -4.72 21.83 -20.88
N VAL A 577 -3.78 22.15 -19.99
CA VAL A 577 -2.75 21.22 -19.50
C VAL A 577 -3.32 20.24 -18.46
N LEU A 578 -4.43 20.60 -17.82
CA LEU A 578 -5.03 19.84 -16.71
C LEU A 578 -6.11 18.83 -17.16
N PHE A 579 -6.50 18.89 -18.42
CA PHE A 579 -7.60 18.06 -18.95
C PHE A 579 -7.23 16.63 -19.33
N PHE A 580 -5.97 16.23 -19.23
CA PHE A 580 -5.50 14.93 -19.73
C PHE A 580 -5.80 13.72 -18.85
N ASN A 581 -6.32 13.89 -17.65
CA ASN A 581 -6.80 12.79 -16.80
C ASN A 581 -8.30 12.48 -16.99
N TRP A 582 -8.85 12.74 -18.18
CA TRP A 582 -10.26 12.50 -18.45
C TRP A 582 -10.53 11.02 -18.79
N PRO A 583 -11.55 10.39 -18.17
CA PRO A 583 -11.88 8.97 -18.41
C PRO A 583 -12.39 8.64 -19.83
N GLU A 584 -12.68 9.65 -20.64
CA GLU A 584 -13.34 9.48 -21.95
C GLU A 584 -12.41 9.52 -23.18
N ILE A 585 -11.10 9.69 -23.01
CA ILE A 585 -10.19 9.51 -24.13
C ILE A 585 -10.11 8.02 -24.43
N LYS A 586 -10.94 7.56 -25.38
CA LYS A 586 -10.86 6.20 -25.89
C LYS A 586 -9.56 6.04 -26.68
N PRO A 587 -8.55 5.29 -26.20
CA PRO A 587 -7.38 5.00 -26.99
C PRO A 587 -7.78 4.18 -28.22
N LYS A 588 -7.11 4.40 -29.34
CA LYS A 588 -7.24 3.49 -30.49
C LYS A 588 -6.86 2.08 -30.05
N LYS A 589 -7.65 1.09 -30.47
CA LYS A 589 -7.47 -0.34 -30.19
C LYS A 589 -6.11 -0.82 -30.71
N TYR A 590 -5.16 -0.96 -29.80
CA TYR A 590 -3.95 -1.76 -30.03
C TYR A 590 -3.73 -2.60 -28.77
N GLY A 591 -3.54 -3.91 -28.98
CA GLY A 591 -3.59 -4.93 -27.94
C GLY A 591 -2.71 -4.68 -26.73
N GLY A 592 -3.11 -5.21 -25.64
CA GLY A 592 -2.61 -5.36 -24.26
C GLY A 592 -1.62 -4.38 -23.66
N HIS A 593 -0.63 -3.95 -24.43
CA HIS A 593 0.20 -2.79 -24.18
C HIS A 593 -0.22 -1.67 -25.11
N GLN A 594 -0.45 -0.46 -24.62
CA GLN A 594 -0.50 0.72 -25.49
C GLN A 594 0.89 0.90 -26.09
N ARG A 595 1.17 0.27 -27.23
CA ARG A 595 2.27 0.68 -28.08
C ARG A 595 1.87 2.01 -28.72
N VAL A 596 2.49 3.06 -28.24
CA VAL A 596 2.55 4.31 -28.98
C VAL A 596 3.56 4.08 -30.10
N ASP A 597 3.09 3.97 -31.33
CA ASP A 597 3.98 4.02 -32.47
C ASP A 597 4.78 5.32 -32.38
N HIS A 598 6.09 5.23 -32.60
CA HIS A 598 7.02 6.35 -32.49
C HIS A 598 6.78 7.47 -33.51
N ASN A 599 5.62 7.48 -34.17
CA ASN A 599 5.25 8.46 -35.17
C ASN A 599 4.65 9.69 -34.50
N THR A 600 5.27 10.84 -34.74
CA THR A 600 4.84 12.17 -34.26
C THR A 600 3.37 12.50 -34.60
N ASP A 601 2.78 11.81 -35.58
CA ASP A 601 1.38 11.97 -35.98
C ASP A 601 0.37 11.42 -34.95
N PHE A 602 0.79 10.48 -34.08
CA PHE A 602 -0.09 9.97 -33.02
C PHE A 602 -0.35 11.01 -31.93
N ILE A 603 0.64 11.82 -31.60
CA ILE A 603 0.48 12.89 -30.60
C ILE A 603 -0.49 13.96 -31.14
N SER A 604 -0.40 14.32 -32.41
CA SER A 604 -1.34 15.23 -33.07
C SER A 604 -2.74 14.63 -33.20
N GLY A 605 -2.87 13.35 -33.58
CA GLY A 605 -4.16 12.69 -33.76
C GLY A 605 -4.94 12.44 -32.45
N ALA A 606 -4.26 12.21 -31.34
CA ALA A 606 -4.91 12.07 -30.02
C ALA A 606 -5.50 13.40 -29.50
N PHE A 607 -4.96 14.52 -29.99
CA PHE A 607 -5.31 15.87 -29.55
C PHE A 607 -6.27 16.61 -30.50
N GLU A 608 -6.32 16.24 -31.77
CA GLU A 608 -7.16 16.89 -32.79
C GLU A 608 -8.63 16.47 -32.71
N HIS A 609 -8.97 15.35 -32.04
CA HIS A 609 -10.32 14.77 -32.15
C HIS A 609 -11.42 15.46 -31.35
N ASN A 610 -11.11 16.47 -30.50
CA ASN A 610 -12.11 17.11 -29.64
C ASN A 610 -12.11 18.65 -29.68
N GLY A 611 -11.59 19.27 -30.71
CA GLY A 611 -11.65 20.73 -30.86
C GLY A 611 -10.93 21.52 -29.75
N CYS A 612 -10.06 20.89 -29.00
CA CYS A 612 -9.30 21.49 -27.92
C CYS A 612 -7.97 22.07 -28.45
N PRO A 613 -7.54 23.25 -28.09
CA PRO A 613 -6.30 23.87 -28.57
C PRO A 613 -5.05 23.21 -27.97
N CYS A 614 -4.94 21.90 -28.11
CA CYS A 614 -3.78 21.11 -27.71
C CYS A 614 -2.56 21.32 -28.61
N SER A 615 -2.73 22.06 -29.70
CA SER A 615 -1.65 22.53 -30.56
C SER A 615 -0.52 23.25 -29.80
N LEU A 616 -0.83 23.86 -28.65
CA LEU A 616 0.17 24.55 -27.84
C LEU A 616 1.12 23.57 -27.14
N LEU A 617 0.62 22.44 -26.59
CA LEU A 617 1.45 21.42 -25.96
C LEU A 617 2.30 20.68 -27.01
N VAL A 618 1.72 20.33 -28.14
CA VAL A 618 2.44 19.72 -29.27
C VAL A 618 3.50 20.68 -29.82
N SER A 619 3.21 21.98 -29.90
CA SER A 619 4.18 23.01 -30.30
C SER A 619 5.32 23.14 -29.28
N ILE A 620 5.01 23.06 -27.97
CA ILE A 620 6.00 23.09 -26.88
C ILE A 620 6.92 21.88 -26.98
N PHE A 621 6.41 20.70 -27.30
CA PHE A 621 7.20 19.47 -27.43
C PHE A 621 7.98 19.38 -28.76
N ARG A 622 7.54 20.04 -29.83
CA ARG A 622 8.23 20.08 -31.14
C ARG A 622 9.41 21.06 -31.18
N GLU A 623 9.39 22.11 -30.36
CA GLU A 623 10.47 23.09 -30.39
C GLU A 623 11.53 22.79 -29.33
N LYS A 624 12.82 22.79 -29.73
CA LYS A 624 14.00 22.72 -28.86
C LYS A 624 14.05 23.84 -27.78
N LYS A 625 13.08 24.76 -27.76
CA LYS A 625 12.93 25.90 -26.84
C LYS A 625 12.03 25.59 -25.64
N PHE A 626 11.80 24.31 -25.35
CA PHE A 626 10.89 23.84 -24.28
C PHE A 626 11.05 24.62 -22.95
N LEU A 627 12.29 24.75 -22.46
CA LEU A 627 12.58 25.47 -21.22
C LEU A 627 12.19 26.96 -21.25
N SER A 628 12.39 27.66 -22.39
CA SER A 628 12.07 29.09 -22.48
C SER A 628 10.58 29.34 -22.60
N VAL A 629 9.85 28.44 -23.26
CA VAL A 629 8.38 28.52 -23.38
C VAL A 629 7.72 28.16 -22.04
N PHE A 630 8.26 27.17 -21.35
CA PHE A 630 7.76 26.74 -20.05
C PHE A 630 8.03 27.80 -18.93
N ARG A 631 9.15 28.50 -18.99
CA ARG A 631 9.41 29.69 -18.14
C ARG A 631 8.34 30.77 -18.33
N ARG A 632 7.99 31.10 -19.57
CA ARG A 632 6.90 32.07 -19.87
C ARG A 632 5.52 31.58 -19.44
N PHE A 633 5.29 30.27 -19.53
CA PHE A 633 4.01 29.64 -19.15
C PHE A 633 3.79 29.65 -17.62
N LEU A 634 4.83 29.47 -16.84
CA LEU A 634 4.78 29.47 -15.38
C LEU A 634 4.88 30.88 -14.76
N ASN A 635 5.00 31.95 -15.58
CA ASN A 635 5.26 33.32 -15.12
C ASN A 635 6.52 33.41 -14.21
N LEU A 636 7.58 32.73 -14.61
CA LEU A 636 8.87 32.64 -13.87
C LEU A 636 9.96 33.41 -14.60
#